data_990b05f5c6cd6ca6feadb82403c66cd5
#
_entry.id   990b05f5c6cd6ca6feadb82403c66cd5
#
_cell.length_a   1.000
_cell.length_b   1.000
_cell.length_c   1.000
_cell.angle_alpha   90.00
_cell.angle_beta   90.00
_cell.angle_gamma   90.00
#
_symmetry.space_group_name_H-M   'P 1'
#
loop_
_entity.id
_entity.type
_entity.pdbx_description
1 polymer ?
#
loop_
_entity_poly.entity_id
_entity_poly.type
_entity_poly.pdbx_seq_one_letter_code
_entity_poly.pdbx_strand_id
1 'polypeptide(L)'
;MAALARWCVQRRLVAVLLWLAAFGGVSAAAAVAGSAYSNDYAVPGTEAGHAARLLEQGFPELGGDTDSVVWHTSSGSVRAADVEQTMTRTLDRIADLPGVATVSSPYADRGAGAVSADGRTAYATVTFADGAEDIDRGQAQAVVDTAKGAESDGLRVELGGSAMSLTEAPGGHLAEVVGVVVAAVVLFLAFGSLAASLLPIATALVGVGTAYAGIALLGHAMTVADFAPMLGMLVGLGVGIDYALFIVTRHRRGLRRGLSVTEAATTAVATTGRAVVFAGATVCIALLGMLTLRLTFLNGVAVAACLTVLLTVAASVTLLPALLSFIGPRALSRRERRRLAEHGPEPEVPTGFAARWSALVERRPKLLGALALAVVAVLALPTLGLRLGTSDQGNDPTTTTTRQAYDLLAEGFGPGVNGPLTLVTRVAGGEDRLALDNLDATLRTTEGVASVTPVTYDSAGTTARLTVVPDSAPQSERTSELGDRLRQQVLPRAEHGTALDVQVGGVTAGYDDFADVIVGKLPLFVGVVIGLGCLLLLLAFRSVGIPLKAAAMNVAAVAASFGVVVAVFQWGWGSELLGLGRAGPIEPFLPVIMVSVLFGLSMDYQVFLVSRMYEEWLETGDNRRAVRIGLAETSRVINSAAVIMISVFLAFVLSGDRVIAMFGIALAAAVALDAFVLRTLLVPALMHLLGDANWWLPGWLERRLPRISIEPPECRAAALDRLTDVVAEVEQIDAAARSPHNDH
;
A
#
# COMPACT_ATOMS: atom_id res chain seq x y z
N MET A 1 -24.83 16.62 6.85
CA MET A 1 -23.53 17.22 7.22
C MET A 1 -23.67 18.44 8.15
N ALA A 2 -24.39 19.54 7.79
CA ALA A 2 -24.50 20.72 8.66
C ALA A 2 -25.06 20.43 10.06
N ALA A 3 -26.06 19.54 10.19
CA ALA A 3 -26.60 19.14 11.50
C ALA A 3 -25.58 18.37 12.34
N LEU A 4 -24.85 17.43 11.73
CA LEU A 4 -23.77 16.67 12.37
C LEU A 4 -22.65 17.61 12.86
N ALA A 5 -22.20 18.52 12.00
CA ALA A 5 -21.17 19.50 12.34
C ALA A 5 -21.61 20.39 13.51
N ARG A 6 -22.85 20.89 13.50
CA ARG A 6 -23.41 21.67 14.60
C ARG A 6 -23.44 20.89 15.90
N TRP A 7 -23.85 19.62 15.85
CA TRP A 7 -23.86 18.74 17.03
C TRP A 7 -22.44 18.53 17.59
N CYS A 8 -21.45 18.24 16.73
CA CYS A 8 -20.05 18.05 17.15
C CYS A 8 -19.45 19.33 17.76
N VAL A 9 -19.75 20.50 17.19
CA VAL A 9 -19.24 21.79 17.71
C VAL A 9 -19.91 22.16 19.02
N GLN A 10 -21.24 21.95 19.14
CA GLN A 10 -22.00 22.24 20.37
C GLN A 10 -21.66 21.30 21.50
N ARG A 11 -21.49 19.99 21.20
CA ARG A 11 -21.17 18.94 22.18
C ARG A 11 -19.74 18.44 22.04
N ARG A 12 -18.79 19.37 21.88
CA ARG A 12 -17.40 19.09 21.58
C ARG A 12 -16.73 18.08 22.54
N LEU A 13 -17.00 18.19 23.85
CA LEU A 13 -16.46 17.24 24.84
C LEU A 13 -17.00 15.83 24.63
N VAL A 14 -18.29 15.69 24.32
CA VAL A 14 -18.92 14.39 24.08
C VAL A 14 -18.34 13.75 22.83
N ALA A 15 -18.14 14.52 21.75
CA ALA A 15 -17.52 14.00 20.50
C ALA A 15 -16.10 13.52 20.72
N VAL A 16 -15.27 14.26 21.48
CA VAL A 16 -13.90 13.84 21.82
C VAL A 16 -13.90 12.61 22.72
N LEU A 17 -14.74 12.59 23.76
CA LEU A 17 -14.83 11.45 24.68
C LEU A 17 -15.32 10.17 23.99
N LEU A 18 -16.26 10.27 23.04
CA LEU A 18 -16.70 9.13 22.24
C LEU A 18 -15.57 8.54 21.39
N TRP A 19 -14.75 9.37 20.77
CA TRP A 19 -13.60 8.90 19.99
C TRP A 19 -12.51 8.29 20.87
N LEU A 20 -12.23 8.90 22.04
CA LEU A 20 -11.27 8.34 23.00
C LEU A 20 -11.78 7.01 23.59
N ALA A 21 -13.08 6.91 23.85
CA ALA A 21 -13.70 5.67 24.33
C ALA A 21 -13.68 4.58 23.23
N ALA A 22 -13.95 4.95 21.97
CA ALA A 22 -13.86 4.02 20.83
C ALA A 22 -12.43 3.53 20.63
N PHE A 23 -11.46 4.45 20.58
CA PHE A 23 -10.04 4.09 20.45
C PHE A 23 -9.56 3.22 21.62
N GLY A 24 -9.82 3.63 22.86
CA GLY A 24 -9.43 2.88 24.06
C GLY A 24 -10.12 1.53 24.16
N GLY A 25 -11.43 1.45 23.84
CA GLY A 25 -12.20 0.22 23.89
C GLY A 25 -11.76 -0.80 22.83
N VAL A 26 -11.57 -0.36 21.57
CA VAL A 26 -11.10 -1.24 20.49
C VAL A 26 -9.66 -1.69 20.74
N SER A 27 -8.78 -0.77 21.21
CA SER A 27 -7.40 -1.11 21.57
C SER A 27 -7.31 -2.10 22.74
N ALA A 28 -8.14 -1.93 23.76
CA ALA A 28 -8.21 -2.88 24.87
C ALA A 28 -8.71 -4.25 24.42
N ALA A 29 -9.74 -4.30 23.57
CA ALA A 29 -10.24 -5.54 23.00
C ALA A 29 -9.17 -6.26 22.15
N ALA A 30 -8.44 -5.52 21.30
CA ALA A 30 -7.34 -6.05 20.49
C ALA A 30 -6.18 -6.58 21.37
N ALA A 31 -5.85 -5.87 22.47
CA ALA A 31 -4.80 -6.31 23.39
C ALA A 31 -5.17 -7.59 24.16
N VAL A 32 -6.45 -7.83 24.41
CA VAL A 32 -6.93 -9.06 25.08
C VAL A 32 -7.06 -10.21 24.09
N ALA A 33 -7.52 -9.94 22.85
CA ALA A 33 -7.73 -10.97 21.84
C ALA A 33 -6.41 -11.40 21.17
N GLY A 34 -5.39 -10.54 21.15
CA GLY A 34 -4.20 -10.73 20.34
C GLY A 34 -4.43 -10.38 18.86
N SER A 35 -3.41 -10.59 18.04
CA SER A 35 -3.50 -10.46 16.59
C SER A 35 -3.51 -11.85 15.94
N ALA A 36 -4.36 -12.05 14.92
CA ALA A 36 -4.44 -13.27 14.13
C ALA A 36 -4.22 -12.89 12.65
N TYR A 37 -2.97 -12.68 12.27
CA TYR A 37 -2.58 -12.41 10.87
C TYR A 37 -2.16 -13.69 10.19
N SER A 38 -2.38 -13.79 8.89
CA SER A 38 -2.05 -14.95 8.09
C SER A 38 -1.58 -14.53 6.70
N ASN A 39 -0.40 -14.99 6.31
CA ASN A 39 0.20 -14.77 4.99
C ASN A 39 -0.02 -15.96 4.05
N ASP A 40 -1.21 -16.53 4.04
CA ASP A 40 -1.55 -17.62 3.14
C ASP A 40 -1.61 -17.13 1.69
N TYR A 41 -0.50 -17.30 0.96
CA TYR A 41 -0.42 -17.07 -0.49
C TYR A 41 -0.97 -18.25 -1.30
N ALA A 42 -1.43 -19.32 -0.66
CA ALA A 42 -2.00 -20.46 -1.34
C ALA A 42 -3.27 -20.04 -2.09
N VAL A 43 -3.25 -20.21 -3.39
CA VAL A 43 -4.42 -19.93 -4.22
C VAL A 43 -5.21 -21.22 -4.41
N PRO A 44 -6.44 -21.32 -3.88
CA PRO A 44 -7.27 -22.50 -4.08
C PRO A 44 -7.48 -22.79 -5.56
N GLY A 45 -7.19 -24.03 -5.96
CA GLY A 45 -7.38 -24.47 -7.35
C GLY A 45 -6.16 -24.32 -8.25
N THR A 46 -5.01 -23.85 -7.73
CA THR A 46 -3.73 -23.92 -8.43
C THR A 46 -3.04 -25.27 -8.16
N GLU A 47 -2.06 -25.59 -8.99
CA GLU A 47 -1.27 -26.82 -8.88
C GLU A 47 -0.48 -26.86 -7.57
N ALA A 48 0.21 -25.78 -7.21
CA ALA A 48 0.92 -25.68 -5.95
C ALA A 48 -0.01 -25.79 -4.74
N GLY A 49 -1.23 -25.25 -4.81
CA GLY A 49 -2.25 -25.43 -3.79
C GLY A 49 -2.77 -26.87 -3.68
N HIS A 50 -2.78 -27.64 -4.77
CA HIS A 50 -3.09 -29.08 -4.74
C HIS A 50 -1.92 -29.87 -4.15
N ALA A 51 -0.69 -29.54 -4.54
CA ALA A 51 0.53 -30.14 -3.99
C ALA A 51 0.62 -29.95 -2.47
N ALA A 52 0.35 -28.75 -1.98
CA ALA A 52 0.37 -28.45 -0.54
C ALA A 52 -0.62 -29.34 0.24
N ARG A 53 -1.85 -29.49 -0.24
CA ARG A 53 -2.85 -30.38 0.41
C ARG A 53 -2.45 -31.86 0.38
N LEU A 54 -1.82 -32.32 -0.70
CA LEU A 54 -1.32 -33.70 -0.77
C LEU A 54 -0.17 -33.94 0.21
N LEU A 55 0.73 -32.95 0.36
CA LEU A 55 1.81 -32.98 1.34
C LEU A 55 1.28 -33.01 2.77
N GLU A 56 0.33 -32.15 3.10
CA GLU A 56 -0.29 -32.09 4.44
C GLU A 56 -0.97 -33.44 4.80
N GLN A 57 -1.65 -34.06 3.83
CA GLN A 57 -2.31 -35.35 4.04
C GLN A 57 -1.33 -36.55 4.15
N GLY A 58 -0.29 -36.56 3.32
CA GLY A 58 0.66 -37.67 3.24
C GLY A 58 1.82 -37.53 4.24
N PHE A 59 2.23 -36.34 4.57
CA PHE A 59 3.40 -36.03 5.38
C PHE A 59 3.09 -35.01 6.47
N PRO A 60 2.17 -35.30 7.42
CA PRO A 60 1.75 -34.34 8.45
C PRO A 60 2.90 -33.86 9.34
N GLU A 61 3.98 -34.64 9.44
CA GLU A 61 5.19 -34.26 10.17
C GLU A 61 5.98 -33.09 9.56
N LEU A 62 5.64 -32.68 8.34
CA LEU A 62 6.22 -31.53 7.67
C LEU A 62 5.30 -30.27 7.75
N GLY A 63 4.24 -30.33 8.54
CA GLY A 63 3.26 -29.23 8.65
C GLY A 63 3.74 -28.03 9.47
N GLY A 64 4.86 -28.17 10.20
CA GLY A 64 5.48 -27.06 10.91
C GLY A 64 6.34 -26.16 10.02
N ASP A 65 6.63 -24.95 10.49
CA ASP A 65 7.58 -24.08 9.82
C ASP A 65 9.00 -24.61 9.89
N THR A 66 9.75 -24.44 8.82
CA THR A 66 11.08 -25.05 8.67
C THR A 66 12.11 -23.99 8.34
N ASP A 67 12.99 -23.74 9.30
CA ASP A 67 14.10 -22.79 9.21
C ASP A 67 15.46 -23.49 9.16
N SER A 68 16.48 -22.76 8.78
CA SER A 68 17.84 -23.28 8.67
C SER A 68 18.81 -22.56 9.61
N VAL A 69 19.65 -23.33 10.28
CA VAL A 69 20.87 -22.86 10.95
C VAL A 69 22.03 -23.20 10.06
N VAL A 70 22.74 -22.22 9.55
CA VAL A 70 23.84 -22.36 8.58
C VAL A 70 25.14 -21.93 9.25
N TRP A 71 26.19 -22.74 9.12
CA TRP A 71 27.51 -22.34 9.61
C TRP A 71 28.59 -22.55 8.58
N HIS A 72 29.57 -21.70 8.65
CA HIS A 72 30.69 -21.67 7.71
C HIS A 72 32.02 -21.52 8.46
N THR A 73 33.04 -22.27 8.04
CA THR A 73 34.39 -22.12 8.55
C THR A 73 35.29 -21.37 7.57
N SER A 74 35.96 -20.34 8.06
CA SER A 74 36.93 -19.58 7.24
C SER A 74 38.17 -20.40 6.88
N SER A 75 38.51 -21.39 7.69
CA SER A 75 39.63 -22.33 7.48
C SER A 75 39.30 -23.71 8.05
N GLY A 76 39.75 -24.74 7.40
CA GLY A 76 39.47 -26.14 7.83
C GLY A 76 38.15 -26.68 7.29
N SER A 77 37.52 -27.55 8.03
CA SER A 77 36.27 -28.22 7.63
C SER A 77 35.25 -28.17 8.75
N VAL A 78 33.97 -28.07 8.40
CA VAL A 78 32.83 -28.21 9.35
C VAL A 78 32.76 -29.57 10.00
N ARG A 79 33.48 -30.58 9.47
CA ARG A 79 33.65 -31.92 10.05
C ARG A 79 34.86 -32.02 10.99
N ALA A 80 35.57 -30.91 11.27
CA ALA A 80 36.59 -30.90 12.29
C ALA A 80 35.97 -31.18 13.67
N ALA A 81 36.63 -31.99 14.50
CA ALA A 81 36.02 -32.51 15.73
C ALA A 81 35.56 -31.41 16.72
N ASP A 82 36.27 -30.28 16.76
CA ASP A 82 35.94 -29.13 17.58
C ASP A 82 34.68 -28.42 17.09
N VAL A 83 34.54 -28.22 15.76
CA VAL A 83 33.37 -27.62 15.13
C VAL A 83 32.17 -28.55 15.26
N GLU A 84 32.33 -29.82 14.90
CA GLU A 84 31.28 -30.83 15.00
C GLU A 84 30.75 -30.97 16.43
N GLN A 85 31.62 -31.04 17.43
CA GLN A 85 31.20 -31.10 18.84
C GLN A 85 30.50 -29.82 19.31
N THR A 86 30.95 -28.64 18.86
CA THR A 86 30.34 -27.36 19.22
C THR A 86 28.96 -27.26 18.62
N MET A 87 28.80 -27.55 17.32
CA MET A 87 27.53 -27.45 16.64
C MET A 87 26.54 -28.50 17.11
N THR A 88 26.98 -29.76 17.33
CA THR A 88 26.11 -30.80 17.90
C THR A 88 25.50 -30.37 19.22
N ARG A 89 26.34 -29.89 20.17
CA ARG A 89 25.83 -29.36 21.45
C ARG A 89 24.89 -28.16 21.30
N THR A 90 25.10 -27.33 20.28
CA THR A 90 24.25 -26.19 20.02
C THR A 90 22.91 -26.65 19.44
N LEU A 91 22.93 -27.58 18.50
CA LEU A 91 21.71 -28.13 17.90
C LEU A 91 20.88 -28.92 18.94
N ASP A 92 21.54 -29.68 19.85
CA ASP A 92 20.85 -30.33 20.98
C ASP A 92 20.14 -29.32 21.88
N ARG A 93 20.81 -28.18 22.19
CA ARG A 93 20.19 -27.12 22.98
C ARG A 93 19.04 -26.44 22.24
N ILE A 94 19.12 -26.29 20.91
CA ILE A 94 18.00 -25.75 20.10
C ILE A 94 16.83 -26.73 20.12
N ALA A 95 17.08 -28.03 20.03
CA ALA A 95 16.03 -29.05 20.08
C ALA A 95 15.28 -29.09 21.43
N ASP A 96 15.92 -28.66 22.52
CA ASP A 96 15.29 -28.54 23.85
C ASP A 96 14.50 -27.23 24.05
N LEU A 97 14.51 -26.27 23.07
CA LEU A 97 13.78 -25.03 23.20
C LEU A 97 12.26 -25.20 23.02
N PRO A 98 11.45 -24.46 23.77
CA PRO A 98 10.00 -24.47 23.61
C PRO A 98 9.59 -24.09 22.19
N GLY A 99 8.68 -24.84 21.59
CA GLY A 99 8.17 -24.58 20.23
C GLY A 99 8.98 -25.24 19.12
N VAL A 100 10.16 -25.82 19.40
CA VAL A 100 10.94 -26.63 18.44
C VAL A 100 10.43 -28.06 18.46
N ALA A 101 10.00 -28.59 17.31
CA ALA A 101 9.55 -29.98 17.17
C ALA A 101 10.71 -30.92 16.89
N THR A 102 11.56 -30.59 15.91
CA THR A 102 12.70 -31.42 15.51
C THR A 102 13.87 -30.59 15.01
N VAL A 103 15.07 -31.10 15.16
CA VAL A 103 16.29 -30.53 14.57
C VAL A 103 17.00 -31.64 13.77
N SER A 104 17.15 -31.42 12.46
CA SER A 104 17.89 -32.33 11.56
C SER A 104 19.34 -31.91 11.45
N SER A 105 20.23 -32.69 12.07
CA SER A 105 21.69 -32.41 12.05
C SER A 105 22.37 -32.98 10.79
N PRO A 106 23.32 -32.25 10.18
CA PRO A 106 24.12 -32.73 9.05
C PRO A 106 25.10 -33.86 9.46
N TYR A 107 25.30 -34.05 10.75
CA TYR A 107 26.18 -35.09 11.31
C TYR A 107 25.46 -36.41 11.59
N ALA A 108 24.15 -36.49 11.45
CA ALA A 108 23.36 -37.70 11.55
C ALA A 108 23.47 -38.53 10.26
N ASP A 109 23.18 -39.84 10.34
CA ASP A 109 23.31 -40.83 9.23
C ASP A 109 22.57 -40.38 7.94
N ARG A 110 21.50 -39.62 8.05
CA ARG A 110 20.72 -39.09 6.92
C ARG A 110 21.10 -37.65 6.52
N GLY A 111 22.06 -37.03 7.22
CA GLY A 111 22.43 -35.63 7.04
C GLY A 111 23.56 -35.36 6.04
N ALA A 112 24.08 -36.38 5.35
CA ALA A 112 25.28 -36.25 4.51
C ALA A 112 25.17 -35.21 3.39
N GLY A 113 23.97 -34.91 2.88
CA GLY A 113 23.71 -33.90 1.86
C GLY A 113 23.68 -32.45 2.39
N ALA A 114 23.71 -32.25 3.71
CA ALA A 114 23.67 -30.92 4.33
C ALA A 114 25.08 -30.38 4.69
N VAL A 115 26.12 -30.96 4.08
CA VAL A 115 27.50 -30.43 4.11
C VAL A 115 27.93 -30.16 2.68
N SER A 116 28.45 -28.94 2.43
CA SER A 116 28.92 -28.55 1.10
C SER A 116 30.06 -29.41 0.57
N ALA A 117 30.21 -29.44 -0.75
CA ALA A 117 31.22 -30.28 -1.40
C ALA A 117 32.65 -29.90 -1.02
N ASP A 118 32.91 -28.65 -0.69
CA ASP A 118 34.18 -28.14 -0.20
C ASP A 118 34.41 -28.39 1.31
N GLY A 119 33.36 -28.86 2.00
CA GLY A 119 33.40 -29.18 3.43
C GLY A 119 33.48 -27.98 4.36
N ARG A 120 33.21 -26.76 3.87
CA ARG A 120 33.34 -25.53 4.63
C ARG A 120 32.03 -24.94 5.12
N THR A 121 30.91 -25.29 4.50
CA THR A 121 29.55 -24.86 4.87
C THR A 121 28.71 -26.08 5.24
N ALA A 122 27.93 -25.98 6.29
CA ALA A 122 26.89 -26.94 6.63
C ALA A 122 25.65 -26.25 7.14
N TYR A 123 24.52 -26.93 7.06
CA TYR A 123 23.28 -26.44 7.65
C TYR A 123 22.55 -27.57 8.40
N ALA A 124 21.80 -27.16 9.40
CA ALA A 124 20.80 -27.95 10.08
C ALA A 124 19.42 -27.37 9.82
N THR A 125 18.41 -28.23 9.75
CA THR A 125 17.02 -27.79 9.61
C THR A 125 16.35 -27.85 10.99
N VAL A 126 15.74 -26.73 11.38
CA VAL A 126 14.94 -26.61 12.61
C VAL A 126 13.48 -26.56 12.18
N THR A 127 12.68 -27.54 12.62
CA THR A 127 11.24 -27.55 12.37
C THR A 127 10.52 -27.14 13.65
N PHE A 128 9.69 -26.12 13.57
CA PHE A 128 8.83 -25.69 14.67
C PHE A 128 7.60 -26.59 14.78
N ALA A 129 7.00 -26.64 15.97
CA ALA A 129 5.77 -27.38 16.19
C ALA A 129 4.56 -26.70 15.54
N ASP A 130 4.63 -25.37 15.48
CA ASP A 130 3.59 -24.51 14.93
C ASP A 130 3.96 -24.05 13.52
N GLY A 131 2.98 -23.62 12.72
CA GLY A 131 3.21 -22.99 11.43
C GLY A 131 3.82 -21.58 11.61
N ALA A 132 4.42 -21.03 10.55
CA ALA A 132 5.12 -19.74 10.54
C ALA A 132 4.30 -18.59 11.16
N GLU A 133 2.98 -18.67 11.07
CA GLU A 133 2.04 -17.64 11.53
C GLU A 133 1.81 -17.65 13.04
N ASP A 134 2.00 -18.79 13.67
CA ASP A 134 1.76 -19.01 15.11
C ASP A 134 3.05 -18.96 15.95
N ILE A 135 4.21 -18.83 15.30
CA ILE A 135 5.50 -18.75 15.98
C ILE A 135 5.67 -17.36 16.61
N ASP A 136 5.87 -17.34 17.95
CA ASP A 136 6.18 -16.10 18.64
C ASP A 136 7.61 -15.63 18.39
N ARG A 137 7.77 -14.30 18.24
CA ARG A 137 9.09 -13.67 18.08
C ARG A 137 10.08 -14.07 19.17
N GLY A 138 9.62 -14.33 20.41
CA GLY A 138 10.47 -14.76 21.51
C GLY A 138 11.01 -16.16 21.30
N GLN A 139 10.23 -17.07 20.72
CA GLN A 139 10.68 -18.42 20.34
C GLN A 139 11.76 -18.35 19.26
N ALA A 140 11.51 -17.62 18.17
CA ALA A 140 12.49 -17.41 17.11
C ALA A 140 13.79 -16.77 17.63
N GLN A 141 13.68 -15.74 18.50
CA GLN A 141 14.82 -15.06 19.09
C GLN A 141 15.65 -16.01 19.98
N ALA A 142 15.01 -16.92 20.74
CA ALA A 142 15.71 -17.90 21.56
C ALA A 142 16.55 -18.88 20.70
N VAL A 143 16.05 -19.26 19.52
CA VAL A 143 16.82 -20.06 18.55
C VAL A 143 18.02 -19.27 18.01
N VAL A 144 17.80 -18.01 17.61
CA VAL A 144 18.87 -17.11 17.13
C VAL A 144 19.96 -16.93 18.18
N ASP A 145 19.59 -16.59 19.41
CA ASP A 145 20.54 -16.35 20.50
C ASP A 145 21.34 -17.63 20.84
N THR A 146 20.70 -18.79 20.82
CA THR A 146 21.34 -20.08 21.09
C THR A 146 22.34 -20.45 19.98
N ALA A 147 21.95 -20.26 18.72
CA ALA A 147 22.80 -20.55 17.56
C ALA A 147 23.99 -19.59 17.48
N LYS A 148 23.74 -18.28 17.62
CA LYS A 148 24.78 -17.25 17.61
C LYS A 148 25.77 -17.40 18.77
N GLY A 149 25.36 -17.99 19.88
CA GLY A 149 26.25 -18.35 20.99
C GLY A 149 27.35 -19.34 20.64
N ALA A 150 27.30 -20.02 19.48
CA ALA A 150 28.35 -20.93 18.98
C ALA A 150 29.41 -20.22 18.11
N GLU A 151 29.20 -18.94 17.74
CA GLU A 151 30.15 -18.17 16.94
C GLU A 151 31.50 -18.04 17.64
N SER A 152 32.57 -18.13 16.87
CA SER A 152 33.96 -17.98 17.35
C SER A 152 34.86 -17.50 16.22
N ASP A 153 36.12 -17.12 16.53
CA ASP A 153 37.10 -16.79 15.52
C ASP A 153 37.25 -17.95 14.50
N GLY A 154 36.71 -17.76 13.30
CA GLY A 154 36.75 -18.74 12.21
C GLY A 154 35.48 -19.56 12.02
N LEU A 155 34.51 -19.54 12.94
CA LEU A 155 33.21 -20.16 12.80
C LEU A 155 32.10 -19.13 12.81
N ARG A 156 31.44 -18.92 11.68
CA ARG A 156 30.32 -18.04 11.48
C ARG A 156 29.03 -18.83 11.48
N VAL A 157 28.00 -18.36 12.18
CA VAL A 157 26.70 -19.01 12.28
C VAL A 157 25.60 -18.02 11.89
N GLU A 158 24.82 -18.36 10.88
CA GLU A 158 23.73 -17.53 10.37
C GLU A 158 22.44 -18.35 10.31
N LEU A 159 21.31 -17.66 10.36
CA LEU A 159 20.01 -18.33 10.39
C LEU A 159 19.12 -17.78 9.27
N GLY A 160 18.42 -18.70 8.59
CA GLY A 160 17.48 -18.38 7.50
C GLY A 160 16.15 -19.09 7.71
N GLY A 161 15.11 -18.52 7.13
CA GLY A 161 13.74 -19.03 7.21
C GLY A 161 12.75 -17.97 7.65
N SER A 162 11.46 -18.32 7.62
CA SER A 162 10.36 -17.40 7.90
C SER A 162 10.29 -16.96 9.36
N ALA A 163 10.48 -17.89 10.31
CA ALA A 163 10.49 -17.54 11.73
C ALA A 163 11.69 -16.66 12.09
N MET A 164 12.85 -16.86 11.47
CA MET A 164 14.05 -16.04 11.73
C MET A 164 13.85 -14.61 11.24
N SER A 165 13.12 -14.38 10.16
CA SER A 165 12.78 -13.04 9.67
C SER A 165 12.01 -12.20 10.69
N LEU A 166 11.23 -12.81 11.58
CA LEU A 166 10.53 -12.11 12.66
C LEU A 166 11.49 -11.41 13.62
N THR A 167 12.71 -11.93 13.79
CA THR A 167 13.69 -11.35 14.72
C THR A 167 14.37 -10.10 14.14
N GLU A 168 14.42 -9.98 12.82
CA GLU A 168 15.08 -8.90 12.09
C GLU A 168 14.20 -7.69 11.86
N ALA A 169 12.88 -7.85 11.95
CA ALA A 169 11.97 -6.72 11.82
C ALA A 169 12.37 -5.61 12.81
N PRO A 170 12.64 -4.39 12.34
CA PRO A 170 13.01 -3.29 13.22
C PRO A 170 11.92 -3.12 14.27
N GLY A 171 12.24 -3.40 15.53
CA GLY A 171 11.30 -3.29 16.66
C GLY A 171 10.94 -1.85 17.03
N GLY A 172 10.97 -0.92 16.09
CA GLY A 172 10.79 0.50 16.33
C GLY A 172 9.80 1.16 15.38
N HIS A 173 8.92 1.99 15.93
CA HIS A 173 8.02 2.89 15.20
C HIS A 173 8.76 4.11 14.62
N LEU A 174 10.02 3.95 14.18
CA LEU A 174 10.83 5.07 13.67
C LEU A 174 10.24 5.67 12.40
N ALA A 175 9.76 4.83 11.49
CA ALA A 175 9.18 5.28 10.22
C ALA A 175 7.92 6.12 10.47
N GLU A 176 7.03 5.65 11.35
CA GLU A 176 5.81 6.36 11.69
C GLU A 176 6.11 7.68 12.42
N VAL A 177 7.03 7.66 13.39
CA VAL A 177 7.41 8.88 14.14
C VAL A 177 8.04 9.90 13.20
N VAL A 178 8.96 9.49 12.32
CA VAL A 178 9.57 10.37 11.33
C VAL A 178 8.51 10.92 10.38
N GLY A 179 7.60 10.08 9.88
CA GLY A 179 6.51 10.49 9.01
C GLY A 179 5.61 11.54 9.66
N VAL A 180 5.21 11.33 10.90
CA VAL A 180 4.38 12.26 11.68
C VAL A 180 5.13 13.57 11.95
N VAL A 181 6.41 13.52 12.33
CA VAL A 181 7.23 14.72 12.58
C VAL A 181 7.42 15.53 11.31
N VAL A 182 7.75 14.89 10.18
CA VAL A 182 7.90 15.59 8.90
C VAL A 182 6.57 16.20 8.45
N ALA A 183 5.47 15.46 8.57
CA ALA A 183 4.13 16.01 8.29
C ALA A 183 3.81 17.21 9.18
N ALA A 184 4.16 17.17 10.48
CA ALA A 184 3.97 18.30 11.39
C ALA A 184 4.77 19.54 10.98
N VAL A 185 6.02 19.36 10.56
CA VAL A 185 6.88 20.45 10.05
C VAL A 185 6.31 21.04 8.77
N VAL A 186 5.92 20.23 7.80
CA VAL A 186 5.34 20.69 6.53
C VAL A 186 4.01 21.43 6.77
N LEU A 187 3.14 20.88 7.62
CA LEU A 187 1.90 21.55 8.04
C LEU A 187 2.16 22.86 8.75
N PHE A 188 3.18 22.93 9.61
CA PHE A 188 3.54 24.16 10.29
C PHE A 188 4.04 25.24 9.30
N LEU A 189 4.83 24.86 8.33
CA LEU A 189 5.27 25.78 7.25
C LEU A 189 4.10 26.25 6.39
N ALA A 190 3.13 25.36 6.11
CA ALA A 190 1.94 25.70 5.32
C ALA A 190 0.98 26.62 6.07
N PHE A 191 0.77 26.40 7.36
CA PHE A 191 -0.23 27.11 8.16
C PHE A 191 0.32 28.28 9.00
N GLY A 192 1.59 28.22 9.40
CA GLY A 192 2.19 29.20 10.30
C GLY A 192 1.57 29.22 11.71
N SER A 193 0.81 28.19 12.09
CA SER A 193 0.15 28.02 13.38
C SER A 193 0.30 26.60 13.88
N LEU A 194 1.01 26.41 15.00
CA LEU A 194 1.22 25.08 15.60
C LEU A 194 -0.10 24.39 15.92
N ALA A 195 -1.08 25.15 16.44
CA ALA A 195 -2.39 24.61 16.78
C ALA A 195 -3.12 24.05 15.55
N ALA A 196 -3.08 24.79 14.40
CA ALA A 196 -3.70 24.33 13.16
C ALA A 196 -2.95 23.15 12.53
N SER A 197 -1.64 23.03 12.75
CA SER A 197 -0.81 21.95 12.19
C SER A 197 -0.99 20.63 12.92
N LEU A 198 -1.19 20.68 14.24
CA LEU A 198 -1.38 19.48 15.04
C LEU A 198 -2.78 18.87 14.90
N LEU A 199 -3.80 19.64 14.47
CA LEU A 199 -5.17 19.14 14.36
C LEU A 199 -5.34 18.01 13.33
N PRO A 200 -4.86 18.15 12.07
CA PRO A 200 -4.93 17.06 11.10
C PRO A 200 -4.24 15.80 11.59
N ILE A 201 -3.07 15.96 12.22
CA ILE A 201 -2.28 14.84 12.74
C ILE A 201 -3.01 14.13 13.88
N ALA A 202 -3.49 14.88 14.87
CA ALA A 202 -4.23 14.29 15.99
C ALA A 202 -5.49 13.55 15.53
N THR A 203 -6.21 14.13 14.56
CA THR A 203 -7.40 13.49 13.99
C THR A 203 -7.06 12.22 13.24
N ALA A 204 -6.00 12.25 12.41
CA ALA A 204 -5.53 11.09 11.66
C ALA A 204 -5.03 9.99 12.60
N LEU A 205 -4.23 10.33 13.61
CA LEU A 205 -3.72 9.35 14.59
C LEU A 205 -4.84 8.63 15.36
N VAL A 206 -5.89 9.34 15.76
CA VAL A 206 -7.03 8.70 16.44
C VAL A 206 -7.79 7.80 15.49
N GLY A 207 -8.05 8.25 14.24
CA GLY A 207 -8.75 7.45 13.22
C GLY A 207 -7.97 6.20 12.83
N VAL A 208 -6.69 6.38 12.49
CA VAL A 208 -5.78 5.29 12.08
C VAL A 208 -5.48 4.34 13.24
N GLY A 209 -5.24 4.86 14.45
CA GLY A 209 -5.01 4.01 15.62
C GLY A 209 -6.21 3.15 15.98
N THR A 210 -7.44 3.70 15.84
CA THR A 210 -8.67 2.91 16.00
C THR A 210 -8.79 1.84 14.91
N ALA A 211 -8.41 2.18 13.67
CA ALA A 211 -8.41 1.23 12.55
C ALA A 211 -7.38 0.11 12.75
N TYR A 212 -6.16 0.45 13.16
CA TYR A 212 -5.08 -0.51 13.43
C TYR A 212 -5.51 -1.57 14.45
N ALA A 213 -6.07 -1.13 15.58
CA ALA A 213 -6.64 -2.04 16.58
C ALA A 213 -7.85 -2.84 16.04
N GLY A 214 -8.67 -2.20 15.18
CA GLY A 214 -9.80 -2.87 14.50
C GLY A 214 -9.35 -3.94 13.52
N ILE A 215 -8.24 -3.74 12.81
CA ILE A 215 -7.65 -4.72 11.87
C ILE A 215 -7.11 -5.95 12.64
N ALA A 216 -6.51 -5.75 13.81
CA ALA A 216 -6.10 -6.86 14.68
C ALA A 216 -7.27 -7.77 15.07
N LEU A 217 -8.42 -7.17 15.40
CA LEU A 217 -9.64 -7.92 15.69
C LEU A 217 -10.25 -8.56 14.43
N LEU A 218 -10.11 -7.92 13.26
CA LEU A 218 -10.61 -8.42 11.99
C LEU A 218 -9.93 -9.74 11.60
N GLY A 219 -8.64 -9.93 11.94
CA GLY A 219 -7.91 -11.16 11.73
C GLY A 219 -8.57 -12.41 12.31
N HIS A 220 -9.32 -12.27 13.43
CA HIS A 220 -10.09 -13.38 14.02
C HIS A 220 -11.36 -13.75 13.24
N ALA A 221 -11.82 -12.88 12.33
CA ALA A 221 -13.03 -13.09 11.55
C ALA A 221 -12.75 -13.47 10.10
N MET A 222 -11.58 -13.12 9.57
CA MET A 222 -11.16 -13.41 8.20
C MET A 222 -9.64 -13.36 8.08
N THR A 223 -9.09 -14.03 7.07
CA THR A 223 -7.65 -13.98 6.76
C THR A 223 -7.22 -12.55 6.45
N VAL A 224 -6.28 -12.00 7.20
CA VAL A 224 -5.72 -10.66 7.03
C VAL A 224 -4.20 -10.79 6.99
N ALA A 225 -3.58 -10.27 5.94
CA ALA A 225 -2.13 -10.26 5.79
C ALA A 225 -1.43 -9.48 6.92
N ASP A 226 -0.25 -9.90 7.33
CA ASP A 226 0.54 -9.27 8.38
C ASP A 226 0.94 -7.83 8.09
N PHE A 227 1.19 -7.48 6.82
CA PHE A 227 1.49 -6.13 6.38
C PHE A 227 0.24 -5.22 6.26
N ALA A 228 -0.99 -5.78 6.29
CA ALA A 228 -2.23 -5.01 6.12
C ALA A 228 -2.41 -3.88 7.15
N PRO A 229 -2.06 -4.04 8.44
CA PRO A 229 -2.08 -2.94 9.40
C PRO A 229 -1.10 -1.81 9.05
N MET A 230 0.11 -2.14 8.59
CA MET A 230 1.10 -1.14 8.16
C MET A 230 0.65 -0.42 6.89
N LEU A 231 0.10 -1.14 5.91
CA LEU A 231 -0.51 -0.56 4.72
C LEU A 231 -1.69 0.34 5.09
N GLY A 232 -2.55 -0.12 6.00
CA GLY A 232 -3.65 0.67 6.56
C GLY A 232 -3.13 1.95 7.21
N MET A 233 -2.05 1.89 7.97
CA MET A 233 -1.42 3.05 8.60
C MET A 233 -0.85 4.02 7.55
N LEU A 234 -0.12 3.51 6.57
CA LEU A 234 0.45 4.30 5.46
C LEU A 234 -0.64 5.05 4.68
N VAL A 235 -1.67 4.34 4.23
CA VAL A 235 -2.80 4.94 3.50
C VAL A 235 -3.62 5.85 4.41
N GLY A 236 -3.91 5.40 5.62
CA GLY A 236 -4.74 6.12 6.59
C GLY A 236 -4.12 7.43 7.08
N LEU A 237 -2.81 7.48 7.33
CA LEU A 237 -2.12 8.72 7.68
C LEU A 237 -2.11 9.69 6.51
N GLY A 238 -1.79 9.22 5.29
CA GLY A 238 -1.81 10.05 4.10
C GLY A 238 -3.18 10.67 3.85
N VAL A 239 -4.21 9.83 3.75
CA VAL A 239 -5.60 10.23 3.49
C VAL A 239 -6.19 11.05 4.66
N GLY A 240 -5.94 10.63 5.90
CA GLY A 240 -6.50 11.27 7.09
C GLY A 240 -5.96 12.68 7.31
N ILE A 241 -4.66 12.88 7.14
CA ILE A 241 -4.05 14.22 7.23
C ILE A 241 -4.57 15.11 6.11
N ASP A 242 -4.70 14.58 4.90
CA ASP A 242 -5.17 15.33 3.74
C ASP A 242 -6.62 15.78 3.87
N TYR A 243 -7.54 14.90 4.24
CA TYR A 243 -8.95 15.24 4.45
C TYR A 243 -9.13 16.26 5.58
N ALA A 244 -8.39 16.10 6.66
CA ALA A 244 -8.38 17.07 7.73
C ALA A 244 -7.79 18.42 7.28
N LEU A 245 -6.75 18.43 6.45
CA LEU A 245 -6.14 19.63 5.84
C LEU A 245 -7.17 20.44 5.05
N PHE A 246 -7.98 19.78 4.21
CA PHE A 246 -9.04 20.46 3.44
C PHE A 246 -10.04 21.16 4.35
N ILE A 247 -10.53 20.48 5.39
CA ILE A 247 -11.50 21.05 6.34
C ILE A 247 -10.86 22.19 7.13
N VAL A 248 -9.64 22.05 7.64
CA VAL A 248 -8.90 23.10 8.39
C VAL A 248 -8.66 24.31 7.50
N THR A 249 -8.26 24.11 6.25
CA THR A 249 -8.03 25.21 5.30
C THR A 249 -9.31 26.00 5.04
N ARG A 250 -10.45 25.33 4.86
CA ARG A 250 -11.74 25.96 4.66
C ARG A 250 -12.20 26.72 5.91
N HIS A 251 -12.03 26.12 7.10
CA HIS A 251 -12.31 26.78 8.37
C HIS A 251 -11.48 28.05 8.55
N ARG A 252 -10.17 28.02 8.29
CA ARG A 252 -9.28 29.18 8.36
C ARG A 252 -9.68 30.27 7.37
N ARG A 253 -10.12 29.89 6.14
CA ARG A 253 -10.66 30.84 5.16
C ARG A 253 -11.92 31.53 5.70
N GLY A 254 -12.83 30.80 6.36
CA GLY A 254 -14.01 31.36 7.03
C GLY A 254 -13.65 32.38 8.12
N LEU A 255 -12.69 32.03 8.99
CA LEU A 255 -12.20 32.95 10.04
C LEU A 255 -11.58 34.22 9.46
N ARG A 256 -10.81 34.14 8.36
CA ARG A 256 -10.23 35.31 7.66
C ARG A 256 -11.29 36.19 7.02
N ARG A 257 -12.46 35.64 6.68
CA ARG A 257 -13.64 36.37 6.19
C ARG A 257 -14.51 36.96 7.30
N GLY A 258 -14.09 36.83 8.58
CA GLY A 258 -14.80 37.39 9.72
C GLY A 258 -15.92 36.52 10.28
N LEU A 259 -16.09 35.28 9.82
CA LEU A 259 -17.07 34.35 10.39
C LEU A 259 -16.70 33.97 11.84
N SER A 260 -17.69 33.73 12.67
CA SER A 260 -17.48 33.19 14.00
C SER A 260 -16.86 31.77 13.92
N VAL A 261 -16.21 31.32 14.99
CA VAL A 261 -15.59 29.99 15.05
C VAL A 261 -16.60 28.87 14.74
N THR A 262 -17.80 28.98 15.30
CA THR A 262 -18.88 28.00 15.10
C THR A 262 -19.40 28.00 13.67
N GLU A 263 -19.61 29.16 13.08
CA GLU A 263 -20.05 29.29 11.68
C GLU A 263 -18.97 28.82 10.70
N ALA A 264 -17.71 29.20 10.93
CA ALA A 264 -16.60 28.77 10.10
C ALA A 264 -16.42 27.24 10.14
N ALA A 265 -16.54 26.60 11.32
CA ALA A 265 -16.44 25.15 11.46
C ALA A 265 -17.64 24.43 10.81
N THR A 266 -18.86 24.91 11.04
CA THR A 266 -20.08 24.31 10.46
C THR A 266 -20.09 24.43 8.94
N THR A 267 -19.70 25.57 8.41
CA THR A 267 -19.62 25.82 6.95
C THR A 267 -18.51 24.95 6.32
N ALA A 268 -17.34 24.82 6.98
CA ALA A 268 -16.26 24.00 6.48
C ALA A 268 -16.68 22.52 6.34
N VAL A 269 -17.37 21.95 7.33
CA VAL A 269 -17.85 20.56 7.26
C VAL A 269 -19.05 20.42 6.35
N ALA A 270 -19.96 21.41 6.30
CA ALA A 270 -21.12 21.36 5.42
C ALA A 270 -20.74 21.36 3.93
N THR A 271 -19.67 22.04 3.55
CA THR A 271 -19.15 22.11 2.18
C THR A 271 -18.06 21.07 1.94
N THR A 272 -16.87 21.29 2.48
CA THR A 272 -15.70 20.44 2.27
C THR A 272 -15.88 19.03 2.86
N GLY A 273 -16.60 18.88 4.00
CA GLY A 273 -16.87 17.58 4.59
C GLY A 273 -17.73 16.67 3.69
N ARG A 274 -18.60 17.22 2.82
CA ARG A 274 -19.29 16.39 1.81
C ARG A 274 -18.34 15.89 0.75
N ALA A 275 -17.43 16.73 0.29
CA ALA A 275 -16.40 16.32 -0.65
C ALA A 275 -15.50 15.23 -0.05
N VAL A 276 -15.11 15.36 1.21
CA VAL A 276 -14.33 14.34 1.96
C VAL A 276 -15.07 13.01 2.07
N VAL A 277 -16.37 13.02 2.38
CA VAL A 277 -17.15 11.77 2.44
C VAL A 277 -17.29 11.13 1.06
N PHE A 278 -17.53 11.94 0.02
CA PHE A 278 -17.56 11.44 -1.36
C PHE A 278 -16.23 10.84 -1.75
N ALA A 279 -15.15 11.54 -1.46
CA ALA A 279 -13.77 11.13 -1.67
C ALA A 279 -13.46 9.79 -0.96
N GLY A 280 -13.73 9.69 0.33
CA GLY A 280 -13.54 8.45 1.08
C GLY A 280 -14.40 7.29 0.54
N ALA A 281 -15.62 7.57 0.08
CA ALA A 281 -16.45 6.55 -0.55
C ALA A 281 -15.84 6.06 -1.87
N THR A 282 -15.25 6.94 -2.70
CA THR A 282 -14.58 6.53 -3.94
C THR A 282 -13.35 5.68 -3.67
N VAL A 283 -12.56 6.01 -2.64
CA VAL A 283 -11.42 5.19 -2.19
C VAL A 283 -11.91 3.81 -1.72
N CYS A 284 -12.94 3.75 -0.87
CA CYS A 284 -13.50 2.49 -0.40
C CYS A 284 -14.03 1.63 -1.55
N ILE A 285 -14.72 2.22 -2.54
CA ILE A 285 -15.21 1.52 -3.72
C ILE A 285 -14.04 0.95 -4.54
N ALA A 286 -12.98 1.71 -4.73
CA ALA A 286 -11.79 1.25 -5.45
C ALA A 286 -11.08 0.11 -4.70
N LEU A 287 -10.91 0.23 -3.37
CA LEU A 287 -10.33 -0.82 -2.52
C LEU A 287 -11.18 -2.10 -2.54
N LEU A 288 -12.50 -1.97 -2.38
CA LEU A 288 -13.41 -3.11 -2.44
C LEU A 288 -13.50 -3.73 -3.85
N GLY A 289 -13.07 -3.01 -4.89
CA GLY A 289 -12.87 -3.55 -6.23
C GLY A 289 -11.94 -4.77 -6.26
N MET A 290 -10.99 -4.86 -5.31
CA MET A 290 -10.08 -6.02 -5.17
C MET A 290 -10.82 -7.33 -4.88
N LEU A 291 -12.03 -7.28 -4.30
CA LEU A 291 -12.87 -8.48 -4.06
C LEU A 291 -13.25 -9.21 -5.36
N THR A 292 -13.18 -8.54 -6.50
CA THR A 292 -13.45 -9.16 -7.81
C THR A 292 -12.40 -10.20 -8.19
N LEU A 293 -11.21 -10.12 -7.61
CA LEU A 293 -10.12 -11.07 -7.82
C LEU A 293 -10.36 -12.41 -7.13
N ARG A 294 -11.22 -12.45 -6.12
CA ARG A 294 -11.56 -13.65 -5.33
C ARG A 294 -10.30 -14.36 -4.77
N LEU A 295 -9.36 -13.59 -4.29
CA LEU A 295 -8.17 -14.06 -3.56
C LEU A 295 -8.33 -13.73 -2.09
N THR A 296 -8.31 -14.74 -1.23
CA THR A 296 -8.60 -14.61 0.22
C THR A 296 -7.68 -13.59 0.87
N PHE A 297 -6.41 -13.68 0.58
CA PHE A 297 -5.36 -12.75 1.01
C PHE A 297 -5.67 -11.28 0.66
N LEU A 298 -6.02 -10.98 -0.60
CA LEU A 298 -6.37 -9.63 -1.04
C LEU A 298 -7.70 -9.13 -0.49
N ASN A 299 -8.64 -10.04 -0.20
CA ASN A 299 -9.92 -9.67 0.40
C ASN A 299 -9.71 -9.06 1.79
N GLY A 300 -8.85 -9.66 2.62
CA GLY A 300 -8.51 -9.13 3.92
C GLY A 300 -7.85 -7.76 3.86
N VAL A 301 -6.88 -7.59 2.95
CA VAL A 301 -6.22 -6.30 2.71
C VAL A 301 -7.23 -5.22 2.27
N ALA A 302 -8.14 -5.57 1.36
CA ALA A 302 -9.17 -4.65 0.88
C ALA A 302 -10.09 -4.15 2.00
N VAL A 303 -10.56 -5.07 2.85
CA VAL A 303 -11.46 -4.75 3.97
C VAL A 303 -10.71 -3.95 5.04
N ALA A 304 -9.49 -4.33 5.37
CA ALA A 304 -8.65 -3.62 6.34
C ALA A 304 -8.36 -2.16 5.91
N ALA A 305 -7.95 -1.98 4.65
CA ALA A 305 -7.72 -0.64 4.09
C ALA A 305 -9.01 0.19 4.01
N CYS A 306 -10.12 -0.43 3.62
CA CYS A 306 -11.44 0.22 3.59
C CYS A 306 -11.88 0.66 5.00
N LEU A 307 -11.72 -0.19 6.02
CA LEU A 307 -11.99 0.13 7.42
C LEU A 307 -11.18 1.35 7.87
N THR A 308 -9.89 1.39 7.51
CA THR A 308 -9.01 2.52 7.84
C THR A 308 -9.49 3.82 7.21
N VAL A 309 -9.84 3.80 5.93
CA VAL A 309 -10.37 4.98 5.23
C VAL A 309 -11.70 5.43 5.83
N LEU A 310 -12.61 4.52 6.14
CA LEU A 310 -13.90 4.85 6.76
C LEU A 310 -13.72 5.51 8.13
N LEU A 311 -12.85 4.99 8.99
CA LEU A 311 -12.60 5.55 10.32
C LEU A 311 -11.89 6.90 10.26
N THR A 312 -10.95 7.08 9.35
CA THR A 312 -10.27 8.38 9.15
C THR A 312 -11.20 9.45 8.57
N VAL A 313 -12.09 9.10 7.65
CA VAL A 313 -13.15 10.00 7.16
C VAL A 313 -14.10 10.36 8.30
N ALA A 314 -14.57 9.38 9.07
CA ALA A 314 -15.45 9.60 10.22
C ALA A 314 -14.79 10.54 11.24
N ALA A 315 -13.51 10.34 11.57
CA ALA A 315 -12.75 11.23 12.45
C ALA A 315 -12.66 12.65 11.88
N SER A 316 -12.39 12.78 10.58
CA SER A 316 -12.27 14.08 9.92
C SER A 316 -13.57 14.89 9.91
N VAL A 317 -14.75 14.25 9.83
CA VAL A 317 -16.04 14.95 9.82
C VAL A 317 -16.70 15.10 11.18
N THR A 318 -16.22 14.39 12.21
CA THR A 318 -16.81 14.41 13.56
C THR A 318 -15.85 14.90 14.65
N LEU A 319 -14.65 14.30 14.77
CA LEU A 319 -13.66 14.69 15.76
C LEU A 319 -13.03 16.05 15.42
N LEU A 320 -12.63 16.27 14.18
CA LEU A 320 -11.95 17.49 13.76
C LEU A 320 -12.77 18.77 14.01
N PRO A 321 -14.08 18.88 13.67
CA PRO A 321 -14.87 20.08 13.99
C PRO A 321 -15.00 20.33 15.50
N ALA A 322 -15.05 19.29 16.32
CA ALA A 322 -14.99 19.43 17.77
C ALA A 322 -13.65 20.03 18.23
N LEU A 323 -12.53 19.53 17.70
CA LEU A 323 -11.20 20.06 18.00
C LEU A 323 -10.99 21.48 17.49
N LEU A 324 -11.50 21.83 16.31
CA LEU A 324 -11.47 23.19 15.76
C LEU A 324 -12.19 24.20 16.67
N SER A 325 -13.31 23.77 17.30
CA SER A 325 -14.04 24.61 18.22
C SER A 325 -13.30 24.87 19.55
N PHE A 326 -12.40 23.97 19.97
CA PHE A 326 -11.54 24.19 21.15
C PHE A 326 -10.43 25.21 20.85
N ILE A 327 -9.82 25.13 19.68
CA ILE A 327 -8.67 25.97 19.32
C ILE A 327 -9.12 27.39 18.97
N GLY A 328 -10.30 27.51 18.35
CA GLY A 328 -10.89 28.80 18.01
C GLY A 328 -9.99 29.68 17.12
N PRO A 329 -9.82 30.99 17.43
CA PRO A 329 -9.01 31.91 16.61
C PRO A 329 -7.51 31.55 16.56
N ARG A 330 -7.02 30.66 17.43
CA ARG A 330 -5.63 30.18 17.41
C ARG A 330 -5.33 29.31 16.16
N ALA A 331 -6.35 28.89 15.42
CA ALA A 331 -6.20 28.27 14.10
C ALA A 331 -5.53 29.19 13.10
N LEU A 332 -5.64 30.52 13.25
CA LEU A 332 -4.91 31.51 12.45
C LEU A 332 -3.52 31.79 13.03
N SER A 333 -2.56 32.04 12.16
CA SER A 333 -1.21 32.49 12.57
C SER A 333 -1.27 33.87 13.26
N ARG A 334 -0.25 34.21 14.04
CA ARG A 334 -0.17 35.54 14.69
C ARG A 334 -0.22 36.68 13.69
N ARG A 335 0.40 36.51 12.50
CA ARG A 335 0.42 37.49 11.42
C ARG A 335 -0.96 37.66 10.79
N GLU A 336 -1.67 36.57 10.52
CA GLU A 336 -3.03 36.61 9.95
C GLU A 336 -4.02 37.26 10.91
N ARG A 337 -3.95 36.99 12.20
CA ARG A 337 -4.81 37.61 13.23
C ARG A 337 -4.57 39.13 13.31
N ARG A 338 -3.31 39.56 13.25
CA ARG A 338 -3.01 41.02 13.22
C ARG A 338 -3.52 41.66 11.95
N ARG A 339 -3.32 41.06 10.79
CA ARG A 339 -3.86 41.56 9.52
C ARG A 339 -5.38 41.68 9.54
N LEU A 340 -6.09 40.68 10.03
CA LEU A 340 -7.54 40.71 10.15
C LEU A 340 -8.01 41.83 11.07
N ALA A 341 -7.29 42.09 12.17
CA ALA A 341 -7.59 43.17 13.11
C ALA A 341 -7.28 44.58 12.54
N GLU A 342 -6.24 44.71 11.72
CA GLU A 342 -5.78 46.02 11.19
C GLU A 342 -6.44 46.38 9.86
N HIS A 343 -6.73 45.41 8.98
CA HIS A 343 -7.17 45.64 7.59
C HIS A 343 -8.56 45.05 7.28
N GLY A 344 -9.20 44.39 8.25
CA GLY A 344 -10.51 43.75 8.02
C GLY A 344 -10.44 42.46 7.20
N PRO A 345 -11.58 41.95 6.70
CA PRO A 345 -11.66 40.71 5.93
C PRO A 345 -10.86 40.74 4.61
N GLU A 346 -10.20 39.62 4.27
CA GLU A 346 -9.43 39.48 3.02
C GLU A 346 -10.34 39.44 1.76
N PRO A 347 -9.97 40.13 0.63
CA PRO A 347 -10.68 40.05 -0.63
C PRO A 347 -10.56 38.67 -1.29
N GLU A 348 -11.55 38.32 -2.14
CA GLU A 348 -11.69 36.96 -2.74
C GLU A 348 -10.72 36.64 -3.89
N VAL A 349 -10.00 37.60 -4.44
CA VAL A 349 -9.23 37.42 -5.67
C VAL A 349 -7.89 36.72 -5.39
N PRO A 350 -7.58 35.59 -6.07
CA PRO A 350 -6.29 34.90 -5.93
C PRO A 350 -5.15 35.79 -6.47
N THR A 351 -4.16 36.06 -5.65
CA THR A 351 -2.93 36.78 -6.01
C THR A 351 -1.68 35.93 -5.76
N GLY A 352 -0.62 36.14 -6.55
CA GLY A 352 0.68 35.51 -6.31
C GLY A 352 1.10 34.46 -7.35
N PHE A 353 1.91 33.50 -6.92
CA PHE A 353 2.53 32.48 -7.80
C PHE A 353 1.48 31.62 -8.53
N ALA A 354 0.43 31.18 -7.84
CA ALA A 354 -0.63 30.34 -8.42
C ALA A 354 -1.34 31.02 -9.60
N ALA A 355 -1.63 32.32 -9.49
CA ALA A 355 -2.24 33.07 -10.57
C ALA A 355 -1.30 33.24 -11.77
N ARG A 356 0.01 33.47 -11.53
CA ARG A 356 1.00 33.54 -12.62
C ARG A 356 1.19 32.21 -13.31
N TRP A 357 1.20 31.12 -12.55
CA TRP A 357 1.31 29.76 -13.08
C TRP A 357 0.10 29.41 -13.96
N SER A 358 -1.10 29.66 -13.48
CA SER A 358 -2.33 29.44 -14.22
C SER A 358 -2.37 30.23 -15.53
N ALA A 359 -1.94 31.52 -15.51
CA ALA A 359 -1.81 32.34 -16.70
C ALA A 359 -0.73 31.83 -17.69
N LEU A 360 0.36 31.23 -17.21
CA LEU A 360 1.39 30.60 -18.05
C LEU A 360 0.83 29.38 -18.78
N VAL A 361 0.09 28.52 -18.06
CA VAL A 361 -0.56 27.33 -18.65
C VAL A 361 -1.59 27.73 -19.70
N GLU A 362 -2.40 28.77 -19.45
CA GLU A 362 -3.34 29.31 -20.43
C GLU A 362 -2.65 29.81 -21.71
N ARG A 363 -1.49 30.49 -21.56
CA ARG A 363 -0.74 31.04 -22.71
C ARG A 363 -0.06 30.00 -23.60
N ARG A 364 0.41 28.88 -23.01
CA ARG A 364 1.19 27.86 -23.72
C ARG A 364 0.68 26.43 -23.47
N PRO A 365 -0.62 26.15 -23.66
CA PRO A 365 -1.19 24.85 -23.28
C PRO A 365 -0.60 23.68 -24.09
N LYS A 366 -0.29 23.87 -25.39
CA LYS A 366 0.30 22.82 -26.24
C LYS A 366 1.70 22.43 -25.79
N LEU A 367 2.56 23.41 -25.48
CA LEU A 367 3.95 23.17 -25.07
C LEU A 367 3.99 22.48 -23.70
N LEU A 368 3.25 23.02 -22.72
CA LEU A 368 3.25 22.49 -21.36
C LEU A 368 2.55 21.14 -21.27
N GLY A 369 1.49 20.92 -22.05
CA GLY A 369 0.85 19.62 -22.18
C GLY A 369 1.77 18.57 -22.82
N ALA A 370 2.48 18.93 -23.89
CA ALA A 370 3.47 18.03 -24.51
C ALA A 370 4.63 17.72 -23.57
N LEU A 371 5.14 18.70 -22.82
CA LEU A 371 6.18 18.49 -21.81
C LEU A 371 5.71 17.53 -20.70
N ALA A 372 4.52 17.74 -20.17
CA ALA A 372 3.94 16.88 -19.16
C ALA A 372 3.78 15.44 -19.67
N LEU A 373 3.28 15.28 -20.89
CA LEU A 373 3.14 13.98 -21.53
C LEU A 373 4.50 13.31 -21.75
N ALA A 374 5.51 14.06 -22.17
CA ALA A 374 6.87 13.54 -22.35
C ALA A 374 7.48 13.06 -21.01
N VAL A 375 7.31 13.82 -19.92
CA VAL A 375 7.77 13.42 -18.58
C VAL A 375 7.09 12.10 -18.16
N VAL A 376 5.77 12.02 -18.29
CA VAL A 376 5.01 10.80 -17.93
C VAL A 376 5.44 9.63 -18.81
N ALA A 377 5.61 9.83 -20.12
CA ALA A 377 6.04 8.78 -21.03
C ALA A 377 7.44 8.24 -20.68
N VAL A 378 8.40 9.13 -20.41
CA VAL A 378 9.77 8.74 -20.00
C VAL A 378 9.76 7.95 -18.70
N LEU A 379 9.00 8.39 -17.71
CA LEU A 379 8.90 7.68 -16.42
C LEU A 379 8.12 6.37 -16.52
N ALA A 380 7.23 6.23 -17.51
CA ALA A 380 6.50 4.99 -17.75
C ALA A 380 7.30 3.95 -18.57
N LEU A 381 8.39 4.33 -19.25
CA LEU A 381 9.17 3.41 -20.07
C LEU A 381 9.68 2.16 -19.31
N PRO A 382 10.22 2.28 -18.08
CA PRO A 382 10.70 1.12 -17.34
C PRO A 382 9.60 0.10 -17.03
N THR A 383 8.34 0.51 -16.96
CA THR A 383 7.20 -0.39 -16.71
C THR A 383 7.03 -1.46 -17.81
N LEU A 384 7.53 -1.21 -19.02
CA LEU A 384 7.53 -2.21 -20.08
C LEU A 384 8.42 -3.43 -19.76
N GLY A 385 9.38 -3.26 -18.87
CA GLY A 385 10.22 -4.34 -18.35
C GLY A 385 9.77 -4.84 -16.96
N LEU A 386 8.55 -4.51 -16.53
CA LEU A 386 8.02 -4.95 -15.23
C LEU A 386 7.96 -6.47 -15.16
N ARG A 387 8.61 -7.01 -14.15
CA ARG A 387 8.60 -8.42 -13.81
C ARG A 387 7.98 -8.59 -12.43
N LEU A 388 6.89 -9.32 -12.37
CA LEU A 388 6.21 -9.66 -11.13
C LEU A 388 6.76 -10.98 -10.60
N GLY A 389 7.00 -11.02 -9.31
CA GLY A 389 7.51 -12.20 -8.60
C GLY A 389 7.71 -11.84 -7.14
N THR A 390 7.73 -12.84 -6.27
CA THR A 390 7.91 -12.60 -4.84
C THR A 390 9.40 -12.46 -4.51
N SER A 391 9.73 -11.46 -3.70
CA SER A 391 11.07 -11.27 -3.15
C SER A 391 11.34 -12.37 -2.11
N ASP A 392 12.58 -12.85 -2.07
CA ASP A 392 13.05 -13.79 -1.04
C ASP A 392 14.15 -13.14 -0.17
N GLN A 393 14.69 -13.90 0.80
CA GLN A 393 15.76 -13.45 1.69
C GLN A 393 17.04 -13.00 0.94
N GLY A 394 17.20 -13.40 -0.32
CA GLY A 394 18.26 -12.94 -1.20
C GLY A 394 18.14 -11.47 -1.61
N ASN A 395 17.01 -10.81 -1.35
CA ASN A 395 16.82 -9.37 -1.58
C ASN A 395 16.97 -8.54 -0.30
N ASP A 396 17.07 -9.15 0.86
CA ASP A 396 17.22 -8.44 2.14
C ASP A 396 18.56 -7.67 2.22
N PRO A 397 18.68 -6.71 3.12
CA PRO A 397 19.94 -6.02 3.38
C PRO A 397 21.05 -7.01 3.76
N THR A 398 22.26 -6.79 3.28
CA THR A 398 23.42 -7.68 3.51
C THR A 398 23.84 -7.83 4.97
N THR A 399 23.26 -7.03 5.86
CA THR A 399 23.54 -7.03 7.30
C THR A 399 22.66 -7.97 8.10
N THR A 400 21.58 -8.50 7.50
CA THR A 400 20.64 -9.39 8.17
C THR A 400 21.18 -10.83 8.22
N THR A 401 20.85 -11.58 9.27
CA THR A 401 21.29 -13.00 9.40
C THR A 401 20.61 -13.87 8.34
N THR A 402 19.35 -13.61 8.03
CA THR A 402 18.58 -14.32 6.98
C THR A 402 19.25 -14.19 5.62
N ARG A 403 19.68 -12.96 5.25
CA ARG A 403 20.42 -12.74 4.02
C ARG A 403 21.77 -13.43 4.02
N GLN A 404 22.49 -13.38 5.11
CA GLN A 404 23.81 -13.99 5.22
C GLN A 404 23.73 -15.52 5.17
N ALA A 405 22.72 -16.13 5.80
CA ALA A 405 22.43 -17.55 5.65
C ALA A 405 22.10 -17.93 4.21
N TYR A 406 21.26 -17.14 3.54
CA TYR A 406 20.93 -17.33 2.13
C TYR A 406 22.17 -17.32 1.23
N ASP A 407 23.07 -16.34 1.41
CA ASP A 407 24.29 -16.23 0.63
C ASP A 407 25.23 -17.42 0.90
N LEU A 408 25.40 -17.86 2.17
CA LEU A 408 26.21 -19.04 2.54
C LEU A 408 25.65 -20.35 1.95
N LEU A 409 24.33 -20.51 1.95
CA LEU A 409 23.68 -21.67 1.33
C LEU A 409 23.88 -21.66 -0.19
N ALA A 410 23.71 -20.49 -0.82
CA ALA A 410 23.92 -20.35 -2.27
C ALA A 410 25.37 -20.62 -2.69
N GLU A 411 26.37 -20.18 -1.88
CA GLU A 411 27.79 -20.43 -2.11
C GLU A 411 28.15 -21.91 -1.91
N GLY A 412 27.61 -22.55 -0.88
CA GLY A 412 27.96 -23.92 -0.51
C GLY A 412 27.26 -25.01 -1.33
N PHE A 413 26.00 -24.75 -1.74
CA PHE A 413 25.13 -25.78 -2.32
C PHE A 413 24.52 -25.37 -3.68
N GLY A 414 24.83 -24.17 -4.14
CA GLY A 414 24.26 -23.60 -5.36
C GLY A 414 23.02 -22.75 -5.10
N PRO A 415 22.73 -21.78 -5.98
CA PRO A 415 21.71 -20.76 -5.76
C PRO A 415 20.28 -21.30 -5.62
N GLY A 416 19.98 -22.45 -6.21
CA GLY A 416 18.63 -23.05 -6.19
C GLY A 416 18.27 -23.74 -4.87
N VAL A 417 19.22 -23.96 -3.97
CA VAL A 417 18.95 -24.60 -2.66
C VAL A 417 17.97 -23.77 -1.81
N ASN A 418 17.93 -22.46 -2.03
CA ASN A 418 17.05 -21.54 -1.30
C ASN A 418 15.59 -21.55 -1.77
N GLY A 419 15.27 -22.29 -2.86
CA GLY A 419 13.91 -22.37 -3.39
C GLY A 419 13.67 -23.64 -4.18
N PRO A 420 13.74 -24.80 -3.53
CA PRO A 420 13.50 -26.05 -4.20
C PRO A 420 12.04 -26.20 -4.63
N LEU A 421 11.82 -26.92 -5.74
CA LEU A 421 10.49 -27.31 -6.21
C LEU A 421 10.16 -28.69 -5.61
N THR A 422 8.99 -28.85 -5.05
CA THR A 422 8.53 -30.10 -4.48
C THR A 422 7.52 -30.75 -5.42
N LEU A 423 7.83 -31.93 -5.94
CA LEU A 423 6.91 -32.72 -6.72
C LEU A 423 6.20 -33.71 -5.81
N VAL A 424 4.88 -33.77 -5.87
CA VAL A 424 4.07 -34.67 -5.06
C VAL A 424 2.98 -35.33 -5.89
N THR A 425 2.72 -36.61 -5.64
CA THR A 425 1.70 -37.36 -6.36
C THR A 425 1.11 -38.47 -5.49
N ARG A 426 -0.09 -38.92 -5.84
CA ARG A 426 -0.65 -40.16 -5.31
C ARG A 426 -0.10 -41.35 -6.08
N VAL A 427 0.08 -42.47 -5.38
CA VAL A 427 0.65 -43.74 -5.91
C VAL A 427 -0.39 -44.83 -5.69
N ALA A 428 -0.88 -45.43 -6.76
CA ALA A 428 -1.87 -46.51 -6.69
C ALA A 428 -1.28 -47.90 -6.78
N GLY A 429 -0.08 -48.06 -7.36
CA GLY A 429 0.50 -49.39 -7.55
C GLY A 429 1.96 -49.45 -7.98
N GLY A 430 2.43 -50.62 -8.38
CA GLY A 430 3.81 -50.85 -8.77
C GLY A 430 4.22 -50.19 -10.09
N GLU A 431 3.28 -50.02 -11.01
CA GLU A 431 3.52 -49.31 -12.27
C GLU A 431 3.84 -47.82 -12.04
N ASP A 432 3.09 -47.19 -11.10
CA ASP A 432 3.35 -45.79 -10.72
C ASP A 432 4.73 -45.61 -10.08
N ARG A 433 5.18 -46.59 -9.26
CA ARG A 433 6.52 -46.54 -8.67
C ARG A 433 7.61 -46.61 -9.70
N LEU A 434 7.46 -47.52 -10.71
CA LEU A 434 8.41 -47.59 -11.82
C LEU A 434 8.42 -46.30 -12.66
N ALA A 435 7.29 -45.70 -12.85
CA ALA A 435 7.19 -44.41 -13.54
C ALA A 435 7.87 -43.27 -12.75
N LEU A 436 7.76 -43.26 -11.42
CA LEU A 436 8.45 -42.30 -10.55
C LEU A 436 9.98 -42.52 -10.56
N ASP A 437 10.48 -43.78 -10.60
CA ASP A 437 11.91 -44.05 -10.75
C ASP A 437 12.44 -43.56 -12.10
N ASN A 438 11.68 -43.73 -13.17
CA ASN A 438 12.01 -43.18 -14.51
C ASN A 438 11.95 -41.66 -14.53
N LEU A 439 10.98 -41.06 -13.81
CA LEU A 439 10.86 -39.59 -13.68
C LEU A 439 12.10 -39.04 -12.94
N ASP A 440 12.55 -39.68 -11.83
CA ASP A 440 13.76 -39.27 -11.11
C ASP A 440 14.97 -39.24 -12.06
N ALA A 441 15.16 -40.30 -12.85
CA ALA A 441 16.24 -40.37 -13.83
C ALA A 441 16.15 -39.31 -14.91
N THR A 442 14.93 -38.97 -15.36
CA THR A 442 14.68 -37.92 -16.36
C THR A 442 14.97 -36.54 -15.78
N LEU A 443 14.52 -36.27 -14.57
CA LEU A 443 14.70 -34.98 -13.90
C LEU A 443 16.18 -34.65 -13.70
N ARG A 444 17.00 -35.65 -13.35
CA ARG A 444 18.47 -35.47 -13.18
C ARG A 444 19.20 -35.05 -14.46
N THR A 445 18.58 -35.25 -15.63
CA THR A 445 19.12 -34.85 -16.93
C THR A 445 18.40 -33.66 -17.53
N THR A 446 17.39 -33.16 -16.85
CA THR A 446 16.61 -31.99 -17.33
C THR A 446 17.43 -30.71 -17.15
N GLU A 447 17.48 -29.90 -18.21
CA GLU A 447 18.15 -28.60 -18.17
C GLU A 447 17.53 -27.66 -17.15
N GLY A 448 18.37 -27.05 -16.30
CA GLY A 448 17.95 -26.18 -15.20
C GLY A 448 17.84 -26.90 -13.86
N VAL A 449 18.01 -28.21 -13.80
CA VAL A 449 18.02 -29.01 -12.57
C VAL A 449 19.46 -29.22 -12.09
N ALA A 450 19.76 -28.79 -10.86
CA ALA A 450 21.05 -29.02 -10.22
C ALA A 450 21.10 -30.39 -9.51
N SER A 451 20.04 -30.73 -8.79
CA SER A 451 19.94 -32.02 -8.10
C SER A 451 18.49 -32.43 -7.85
N VAL A 452 18.28 -33.71 -7.61
CA VAL A 452 16.99 -34.32 -7.28
C VAL A 452 17.17 -35.22 -6.05
N THR A 453 16.28 -35.03 -5.04
CA THR A 453 16.28 -35.94 -3.88
C THR A 453 15.65 -37.28 -4.25
N PRO A 454 16.02 -38.38 -3.56
CA PRO A 454 15.34 -39.66 -3.75
C PRO A 454 13.83 -39.55 -3.48
N VAL A 455 13.04 -40.34 -4.20
CA VAL A 455 11.59 -40.45 -3.96
C VAL A 455 11.32 -40.93 -2.54
N THR A 456 10.51 -40.20 -1.80
CA THR A 456 10.11 -40.57 -0.44
C THR A 456 8.61 -40.85 -0.44
N TYR A 457 8.21 -41.93 0.20
CA TYR A 457 6.81 -42.33 0.33
C TYR A 457 6.30 -42.05 1.74
N ASP A 458 5.02 -41.74 1.85
CA ASP A 458 4.33 -41.66 3.15
C ASP A 458 4.30 -43.03 3.86
N SER A 459 3.90 -43.04 5.12
CA SER A 459 3.84 -44.29 5.92
C SER A 459 2.89 -45.32 5.35
N ALA A 460 1.87 -44.94 4.58
CA ALA A 460 0.91 -45.79 3.91
C ALA A 460 1.39 -46.25 2.52
N GLY A 461 2.42 -45.62 1.95
CA GLY A 461 2.91 -45.87 0.59
C GLY A 461 1.96 -45.40 -0.52
N THR A 462 1.06 -44.49 -0.21
CA THR A 462 0.01 -43.97 -1.09
C THR A 462 0.30 -42.58 -1.67
N THR A 463 1.22 -41.86 -1.05
CA THR A 463 1.68 -40.54 -1.52
C THR A 463 3.21 -40.61 -1.64
N ALA A 464 3.72 -40.08 -2.76
CA ALA A 464 5.14 -39.94 -3.00
C ALA A 464 5.52 -38.48 -3.17
N ARG A 465 6.71 -38.13 -2.69
CA ARG A 465 7.32 -36.80 -2.90
C ARG A 465 8.77 -36.94 -3.32
N LEU A 466 9.20 -35.94 -4.11
CA LEU A 466 10.61 -35.73 -4.42
C LEU A 466 10.86 -34.24 -4.56
N THR A 467 12.08 -33.80 -4.30
CA THR A 467 12.45 -32.39 -4.37
C THR A 467 13.45 -32.18 -5.50
N VAL A 468 13.15 -31.18 -6.34
CA VAL A 468 14.01 -30.74 -7.45
C VAL A 468 14.67 -29.44 -7.04
N VAL A 469 15.98 -29.40 -6.99
CA VAL A 469 16.77 -28.19 -6.74
C VAL A 469 17.15 -27.58 -8.09
N PRO A 470 16.71 -26.35 -8.39
CA PRO A 470 17.11 -25.63 -9.60
C PRO A 470 18.61 -25.30 -9.63
N ASP A 471 19.16 -25.03 -10.81
CA ASP A 471 20.54 -24.51 -10.96
C ASP A 471 20.62 -22.98 -10.83
N SER A 472 19.48 -22.33 -10.66
CA SER A 472 19.31 -20.86 -10.60
C SER A 472 18.58 -20.46 -9.32
N ALA A 473 18.73 -19.18 -8.91
CA ALA A 473 18.07 -18.63 -7.72
C ALA A 473 16.54 -18.69 -7.84
N PRO A 474 15.80 -18.80 -6.71
CA PRO A 474 14.33 -18.94 -6.70
C PRO A 474 13.59 -17.88 -7.53
N GLN A 475 14.01 -16.63 -7.42
CA GLN A 475 13.42 -15.48 -8.10
C GLN A 475 13.95 -15.28 -9.54
N SER A 476 14.76 -16.20 -10.06
CA SER A 476 15.27 -16.13 -11.42
C SER A 476 14.19 -16.54 -12.42
N GLU A 477 14.11 -15.88 -13.56
CA GLU A 477 13.25 -16.25 -14.68
C GLU A 477 13.52 -17.71 -15.14
N ARG A 478 14.78 -18.15 -15.07
CA ARG A 478 15.17 -19.53 -15.40
C ARG A 478 14.53 -20.56 -14.48
N THR A 479 14.28 -20.22 -13.20
CA THR A 479 13.58 -21.11 -12.25
C THR A 479 12.10 -21.21 -12.59
N SER A 480 11.44 -20.10 -12.92
CA SER A 480 10.05 -20.12 -13.39
C SER A 480 9.92 -20.88 -14.71
N GLU A 481 10.85 -20.66 -15.67
CA GLU A 481 10.90 -21.44 -16.91
C GLU A 481 11.12 -22.94 -16.69
N LEU A 482 11.90 -23.33 -15.68
CA LEU A 482 12.04 -24.73 -15.26
C LEU A 482 10.70 -25.27 -14.75
N GLY A 483 10.01 -24.54 -13.87
CA GLY A 483 8.67 -24.88 -13.40
C GLY A 483 7.69 -25.15 -14.53
N ASP A 484 7.64 -24.24 -15.50
CA ASP A 484 6.82 -24.38 -16.72
C ASP A 484 7.21 -25.58 -17.57
N ARG A 485 8.51 -25.82 -17.75
CA ARG A 485 9.03 -26.97 -18.49
C ARG A 485 8.65 -28.29 -17.81
N LEU A 486 8.74 -28.35 -16.49
CA LEU A 486 8.29 -29.52 -15.74
C LEU A 486 6.81 -29.77 -15.98
N ARG A 487 5.96 -28.78 -15.78
CA ARG A 487 4.49 -28.86 -15.92
C ARG A 487 4.03 -29.21 -17.34
N GLN A 488 4.63 -28.61 -18.34
CA GLN A 488 4.15 -28.71 -19.73
C GLN A 488 4.80 -29.81 -20.55
N GLN A 489 6.02 -30.28 -20.18
CA GLN A 489 6.79 -31.19 -21.01
C GLN A 489 7.26 -32.46 -20.32
N VAL A 490 7.79 -32.35 -19.09
CA VAL A 490 8.41 -33.47 -18.39
C VAL A 490 7.37 -34.35 -17.71
N LEU A 491 6.53 -33.76 -16.88
CA LEU A 491 5.53 -34.50 -16.10
C LEU A 491 4.48 -35.18 -16.97
N PRO A 492 3.88 -34.55 -18.00
CA PRO A 492 2.90 -35.20 -18.86
C PRO A 492 3.45 -36.43 -19.61
N ARG A 493 4.77 -36.46 -19.87
CA ARG A 493 5.42 -37.65 -20.51
C ARG A 493 5.57 -38.77 -19.52
N ALA A 494 5.88 -38.47 -18.27
CA ALA A 494 6.03 -39.48 -17.21
C ALA A 494 4.66 -40.06 -16.78
N GLU A 495 3.62 -39.25 -16.81
CA GLU A 495 2.25 -39.66 -16.45
C GLU A 495 1.58 -40.48 -17.56
N HIS A 496 2.07 -40.39 -18.80
CA HIS A 496 1.44 -41.07 -19.93
C HIS A 496 1.39 -42.59 -19.75
N GLY A 497 0.18 -43.14 -19.67
CA GLY A 497 -0.04 -44.59 -19.48
C GLY A 497 -0.01 -45.05 -18.03
N THR A 498 0.06 -44.14 -17.07
CA THR A 498 0.01 -44.42 -15.62
C THR A 498 -1.16 -43.75 -14.95
N ALA A 499 -1.41 -43.96 -13.67
CA ALA A 499 -2.38 -43.25 -12.86
C ALA A 499 -1.78 -42.04 -12.11
N LEU A 500 -0.53 -41.71 -12.40
CA LEU A 500 0.14 -40.58 -11.77
C LEU A 500 -0.47 -39.24 -12.20
N ASP A 501 -0.59 -38.35 -11.25
CA ASP A 501 -0.93 -36.93 -11.40
C ASP A 501 0.04 -36.15 -10.49
N VAL A 502 1.19 -35.77 -11.08
CA VAL A 502 2.31 -35.19 -10.33
C VAL A 502 2.13 -33.68 -10.27
N GLN A 503 1.95 -33.17 -9.08
CA GLN A 503 1.77 -31.75 -8.83
C GLN A 503 3.09 -31.07 -8.46
N VAL A 504 3.36 -29.91 -9.08
CA VAL A 504 4.51 -29.07 -8.74
C VAL A 504 4.13 -28.12 -7.62
N GLY A 505 4.78 -28.26 -6.48
CA GLY A 505 4.59 -27.44 -5.29
C GLY A 505 5.89 -26.89 -4.76
N GLY A 506 5.85 -26.46 -3.50
CA GLY A 506 6.93 -25.75 -2.83
C GLY A 506 6.69 -24.24 -2.88
N VAL A 507 7.42 -23.50 -2.05
CA VAL A 507 7.25 -22.05 -1.88
C VAL A 507 7.40 -21.29 -3.20
N THR A 508 8.43 -21.64 -3.96
CA THR A 508 8.72 -21.00 -5.27
C THR A 508 7.58 -21.20 -6.27
N ALA A 509 7.09 -22.44 -6.42
CA ALA A 509 5.98 -22.74 -7.33
C ALA A 509 4.66 -22.08 -6.88
N GLY A 510 4.44 -21.98 -5.56
CA GLY A 510 3.27 -21.27 -5.01
C GLY A 510 3.29 -19.79 -5.31
N TYR A 511 4.45 -19.16 -5.27
CA TYR A 511 4.62 -17.74 -5.62
C TYR A 511 4.44 -17.50 -7.11
N ASP A 512 4.95 -18.38 -7.99
CA ASP A 512 4.73 -18.30 -9.42
C ASP A 512 3.22 -18.44 -9.75
N ASP A 513 2.53 -19.44 -9.19
CA ASP A 513 1.10 -19.62 -9.36
C ASP A 513 0.30 -18.40 -8.88
N PHE A 514 0.68 -17.82 -7.75
CA PHE A 514 0.05 -16.61 -7.23
C PHE A 514 0.24 -15.41 -8.17
N ALA A 515 1.45 -15.22 -8.70
CA ALA A 515 1.76 -14.17 -9.65
C ALA A 515 0.94 -14.34 -10.94
N ASP A 516 0.86 -15.55 -11.48
CA ASP A 516 0.12 -15.86 -12.72
C ASP A 516 -1.38 -15.60 -12.57
N VAL A 517 -1.97 -15.99 -11.44
CA VAL A 517 -3.39 -15.73 -11.15
C VAL A 517 -3.66 -14.23 -11.06
N ILE A 518 -2.77 -13.46 -10.44
CA ILE A 518 -2.91 -12.00 -10.37
C ILE A 518 -2.79 -11.38 -11.76
N VAL A 519 -1.74 -11.72 -12.52
CA VAL A 519 -1.52 -11.21 -13.89
C VAL A 519 -2.72 -11.50 -14.78
N GLY A 520 -3.25 -12.73 -14.73
CA GLY A 520 -4.43 -13.13 -15.50
C GLY A 520 -5.70 -12.34 -15.16
N LYS A 521 -5.88 -11.94 -13.90
CA LYS A 521 -7.06 -11.19 -13.42
C LYS A 521 -6.88 -9.67 -13.44
N LEU A 522 -5.64 -9.18 -13.53
CA LEU A 522 -5.31 -7.75 -13.44
C LEU A 522 -6.07 -6.89 -14.47
N PRO A 523 -6.20 -7.27 -15.77
CA PRO A 523 -6.94 -6.47 -16.74
C PRO A 523 -8.42 -6.30 -16.38
N LEU A 524 -9.08 -7.36 -15.89
CA LEU A 524 -10.45 -7.31 -15.44
C LEU A 524 -10.60 -6.36 -14.25
N PHE A 525 -9.74 -6.50 -13.26
CA PHE A 525 -9.72 -5.66 -12.07
C PHE A 525 -9.53 -4.17 -12.41
N VAL A 526 -8.51 -3.85 -13.22
CA VAL A 526 -8.24 -2.47 -13.66
C VAL A 526 -9.46 -1.92 -14.42
N GLY A 527 -10.05 -2.72 -15.31
CA GLY A 527 -11.27 -2.35 -16.04
C GLY A 527 -12.45 -2.04 -15.12
N VAL A 528 -12.66 -2.83 -14.07
CA VAL A 528 -13.73 -2.61 -13.07
C VAL A 528 -13.47 -1.31 -12.28
N VAL A 529 -12.27 -1.11 -11.77
CA VAL A 529 -11.92 0.10 -10.98
C VAL A 529 -12.06 1.36 -11.82
N ILE A 530 -11.55 1.37 -13.05
CA ILE A 530 -11.68 2.49 -13.98
C ILE A 530 -13.15 2.71 -14.34
N GLY A 531 -13.90 1.66 -14.64
CA GLY A 531 -15.31 1.74 -14.99
C GLY A 531 -16.18 2.35 -13.87
N LEU A 532 -15.97 1.89 -12.63
CA LEU A 532 -16.65 2.44 -11.45
C LEU A 532 -16.31 3.92 -11.23
N GLY A 533 -15.05 4.28 -11.37
CA GLY A 533 -14.63 5.66 -11.23
C GLY A 533 -15.16 6.57 -12.34
N CYS A 534 -15.15 6.11 -13.60
CA CYS A 534 -15.78 6.83 -14.70
C CYS A 534 -17.27 7.04 -14.46
N LEU A 535 -17.96 6.03 -13.94
CA LEU A 535 -19.38 6.13 -13.58
C LEU A 535 -19.61 7.19 -12.50
N LEU A 536 -18.81 7.18 -11.44
CA LEU A 536 -18.91 8.17 -10.36
C LEU A 536 -18.68 9.59 -10.85
N LEU A 537 -17.64 9.82 -11.68
CA LEU A 537 -17.39 11.15 -12.26
C LEU A 537 -18.47 11.58 -13.25
N LEU A 538 -19.01 10.64 -14.02
CA LEU A 538 -20.11 10.91 -14.93
C LEU A 538 -21.37 11.37 -14.18
N LEU A 539 -21.68 10.73 -13.05
CA LEU A 539 -22.78 11.11 -12.16
C LEU A 539 -22.52 12.48 -11.50
N ALA A 540 -21.27 12.75 -11.09
CA ALA A 540 -20.88 13.97 -10.40
C ALA A 540 -20.90 15.20 -11.30
N PHE A 541 -20.31 15.11 -12.51
CA PHE A 541 -20.09 16.27 -13.41
C PHE A 541 -20.97 16.29 -14.64
N ARG A 542 -21.76 15.26 -14.89
CA ARG A 542 -22.65 15.17 -16.06
C ARG A 542 -21.93 15.51 -17.36
N SER A 543 -20.75 14.95 -17.55
CA SER A 543 -19.88 15.11 -18.73
C SER A 543 -19.23 13.79 -19.04
N VAL A 544 -19.04 13.45 -20.32
CA VAL A 544 -18.29 12.28 -20.79
C VAL A 544 -16.79 12.60 -20.90
N GLY A 545 -16.46 13.82 -21.23
CA GLY A 545 -15.06 14.25 -21.45
C GLY A 545 -14.22 14.23 -20.16
N ILE A 546 -14.82 14.53 -18.99
CA ILE A 546 -14.12 14.56 -17.70
C ILE A 546 -13.73 13.16 -17.24
N PRO A 547 -14.63 12.15 -17.15
CA PRO A 547 -14.28 10.77 -16.80
C PRO A 547 -13.23 10.14 -17.70
N LEU A 548 -13.36 10.31 -19.02
CA LEU A 548 -12.43 9.74 -19.97
C LEU A 548 -11.00 10.26 -19.80
N LYS A 549 -10.86 11.58 -19.62
CA LYS A 549 -9.55 12.19 -19.31
C LYS A 549 -8.99 11.69 -17.98
N ALA A 550 -9.84 11.65 -16.93
CA ALA A 550 -9.44 11.17 -15.63
C ALA A 550 -8.93 9.72 -15.69
N ALA A 551 -9.64 8.84 -16.39
CA ALA A 551 -9.22 7.46 -16.60
C ALA A 551 -7.86 7.35 -17.31
N ALA A 552 -7.69 8.05 -18.44
CA ALA A 552 -6.43 8.05 -19.18
C ALA A 552 -5.26 8.56 -18.34
N MET A 553 -5.49 9.60 -17.55
CA MET A 553 -4.46 10.19 -16.69
C MET A 553 -4.12 9.30 -15.50
N ASN A 554 -5.10 8.62 -14.90
CA ASN A 554 -4.86 7.68 -13.82
C ASN A 554 -4.04 6.48 -14.30
N VAL A 555 -4.36 5.93 -15.47
CA VAL A 555 -3.55 4.86 -16.09
C VAL A 555 -2.12 5.34 -16.34
N ALA A 556 -1.96 6.56 -16.86
CA ALA A 556 -0.65 7.15 -17.10
C ALA A 556 0.15 7.39 -15.80
N ALA A 557 -0.52 7.85 -14.74
CA ALA A 557 0.09 8.03 -13.43
C ALA A 557 0.56 6.69 -12.82
N VAL A 558 -0.29 5.66 -12.90
CA VAL A 558 0.04 4.31 -12.46
C VAL A 558 1.24 3.78 -13.24
N ALA A 559 1.21 3.83 -14.58
CA ALA A 559 2.32 3.36 -15.41
C ALA A 559 3.63 4.09 -15.07
N ALA A 560 3.61 5.42 -14.93
CA ALA A 560 4.81 6.18 -14.60
C ALA A 560 5.32 5.90 -13.17
N SER A 561 4.44 5.69 -12.19
CA SER A 561 4.86 5.31 -10.84
C SER A 561 5.46 3.91 -10.78
N PHE A 562 4.91 2.95 -11.53
CA PHE A 562 5.54 1.64 -11.70
C PHE A 562 6.89 1.71 -12.39
N GLY A 563 7.07 2.62 -13.34
CA GLY A 563 8.39 2.84 -13.94
C GLY A 563 9.44 3.28 -12.91
N VAL A 564 9.06 4.12 -11.94
CA VAL A 564 9.94 4.48 -10.82
C VAL A 564 10.24 3.27 -9.94
N VAL A 565 9.22 2.46 -9.60
CA VAL A 565 9.39 1.24 -8.80
C VAL A 565 10.33 0.24 -9.49
N VAL A 566 10.14 0.00 -10.78
CA VAL A 566 11.02 -0.86 -11.59
C VAL A 566 12.46 -0.34 -11.57
N ALA A 567 12.65 0.96 -11.78
CA ALA A 567 13.98 1.55 -11.76
C ALA A 567 14.69 1.38 -10.40
N VAL A 568 13.97 1.59 -9.29
CA VAL A 568 14.55 1.49 -7.94
C VAL A 568 14.73 0.04 -7.50
N PHE A 569 13.69 -0.79 -7.59
CA PHE A 569 13.69 -2.11 -6.97
C PHE A 569 14.09 -3.24 -7.92
N GLN A 570 13.76 -3.16 -9.20
CA GLN A 570 14.09 -4.21 -10.16
C GLN A 570 15.44 -3.95 -10.84
N TRP A 571 15.77 -2.69 -11.18
CA TRP A 571 17.07 -2.32 -11.74
C TRP A 571 18.10 -1.92 -10.67
N GLY A 572 17.68 -1.73 -9.41
CA GLY A 572 18.56 -1.42 -8.28
C GLY A 572 19.06 0.02 -8.22
N TRP A 573 18.41 0.97 -8.93
CA TRP A 573 18.86 2.36 -8.93
C TRP A 573 18.67 3.01 -7.55
N GLY A 574 19.76 3.07 -6.79
CA GLY A 574 19.78 3.67 -5.46
C GLY A 574 19.23 2.76 -4.32
N SER A 575 18.83 1.52 -4.61
CA SER A 575 18.27 0.62 -3.60
C SER A 575 19.28 0.34 -2.46
N GLU A 576 20.53 0.07 -2.77
CA GLU A 576 21.59 -0.15 -1.77
C GLU A 576 21.87 1.11 -0.94
N LEU A 577 21.85 2.30 -1.57
CA LEU A 577 22.03 3.59 -0.88
C LEU A 577 20.91 3.87 0.12
N LEU A 578 19.69 3.42 -0.19
CA LEU A 578 18.51 3.56 0.66
C LEU A 578 18.38 2.43 1.69
N GLY A 579 19.28 1.45 1.69
CA GLY A 579 19.21 0.29 2.59
C GLY A 579 18.07 -0.69 2.26
N LEU A 580 17.61 -0.71 1.00
CA LEU A 580 16.46 -1.52 0.55
C LEU A 580 16.87 -2.89 -0.02
N GLY A 581 18.11 -3.30 0.18
CA GLY A 581 18.63 -4.57 -0.30
C GLY A 581 18.96 -4.56 -1.80
N ARG A 582 19.15 -5.75 -2.38
CA ARG A 582 19.50 -5.94 -3.81
C ARG A 582 18.28 -5.83 -4.73
N ALA A 583 18.59 -5.61 -6.01
CA ALA A 583 17.62 -5.68 -7.10
C ALA A 583 16.89 -7.03 -7.10
N GLY A 584 15.57 -7.00 -7.38
CA GLY A 584 14.72 -8.18 -7.41
C GLY A 584 13.37 -7.89 -8.06
N PRO A 585 12.51 -8.89 -8.18
CA PRO A 585 11.19 -8.73 -8.78
C PRO A 585 10.30 -7.79 -7.96
N ILE A 586 9.20 -7.38 -8.57
CA ILE A 586 8.17 -6.55 -7.93
C ILE A 586 7.06 -7.46 -7.44
N GLU A 587 6.63 -7.27 -6.19
CA GLU A 587 5.58 -8.07 -5.56
C GLU A 587 4.30 -8.12 -6.41
N PRO A 588 3.73 -9.31 -6.68
CA PRO A 588 2.60 -9.46 -7.59
C PRO A 588 1.33 -8.73 -7.15
N PHE A 589 1.12 -8.56 -5.86
CA PHE A 589 -0.04 -7.85 -5.31
C PHE A 589 0.13 -6.32 -5.31
N LEU A 590 1.37 -5.81 -5.48
CA LEU A 590 1.64 -4.38 -5.50
C LEU A 590 0.82 -3.63 -6.56
N PRO A 591 0.72 -4.07 -7.84
CA PRO A 591 -0.11 -3.44 -8.85
C PRO A 591 -1.57 -3.33 -8.45
N VAL A 592 -2.13 -4.36 -7.86
CA VAL A 592 -3.54 -4.41 -7.46
C VAL A 592 -3.83 -3.37 -6.39
N ILE A 593 -3.04 -3.37 -5.32
CA ILE A 593 -3.21 -2.44 -4.20
C ILE A 593 -2.92 -1.01 -4.65
N MET A 594 -1.85 -0.80 -5.41
CA MET A 594 -1.47 0.50 -5.94
C MET A 594 -2.56 1.11 -6.83
N VAL A 595 -3.11 0.35 -7.77
CA VAL A 595 -4.20 0.82 -8.63
C VAL A 595 -5.41 1.22 -7.78
N SER A 596 -5.80 0.41 -6.78
CA SER A 596 -6.93 0.70 -5.90
C SER A 596 -6.72 2.00 -5.12
N VAL A 597 -5.59 2.12 -4.44
CA VAL A 597 -5.27 3.28 -3.59
C VAL A 597 -5.10 4.53 -4.43
N LEU A 598 -4.30 4.45 -5.50
CA LEU A 598 -4.00 5.60 -6.35
C LEU A 598 -5.25 6.10 -7.07
N PHE A 599 -6.08 5.18 -7.59
CA PHE A 599 -7.32 5.55 -8.26
C PHE A 599 -8.25 6.29 -7.29
N GLY A 600 -8.38 5.80 -6.05
CA GLY A 600 -9.13 6.47 -5.00
C GLY A 600 -8.59 7.87 -4.69
N LEU A 601 -7.30 7.99 -4.38
CA LEU A 601 -6.62 9.26 -4.05
C LEU A 601 -6.63 10.26 -5.21
N SER A 602 -6.46 9.77 -6.45
CA SER A 602 -6.46 10.64 -7.62
C SER A 602 -7.85 11.21 -7.90
N MET A 603 -8.92 10.42 -7.69
CA MET A 603 -10.29 10.87 -7.90
C MET A 603 -10.67 12.04 -6.99
N ASP A 604 -10.24 12.04 -5.75
CA ASP A 604 -10.55 13.06 -4.75
C ASP A 604 -10.11 14.45 -5.21
N TYR A 605 -8.88 14.57 -5.62
CA TYR A 605 -8.33 15.82 -6.11
C TYR A 605 -8.92 16.22 -7.46
N GLN A 606 -9.23 15.22 -8.33
CA GLN A 606 -9.91 15.49 -9.60
C GLN A 606 -11.28 16.11 -9.36
N VAL A 607 -12.04 15.54 -8.43
CA VAL A 607 -13.35 16.08 -8.05
C VAL A 607 -13.21 17.50 -7.49
N PHE A 608 -12.24 17.74 -6.61
CA PHE A 608 -12.03 19.06 -6.00
C PHE A 608 -11.63 20.15 -7.03
N LEU A 609 -10.68 19.82 -7.94
CA LEU A 609 -10.23 20.73 -8.99
C LEU A 609 -11.33 21.02 -9.99
N VAL A 610 -11.97 19.97 -10.52
CA VAL A 610 -12.98 20.09 -11.57
C VAL A 610 -14.29 20.69 -11.04
N SER A 611 -14.67 20.40 -9.79
CA SER A 611 -15.85 21.04 -9.17
C SER A 611 -15.73 22.56 -9.17
N ARG A 612 -14.55 23.08 -8.82
CA ARG A 612 -14.33 24.52 -8.80
C ARG A 612 -14.33 25.16 -10.20
N MET A 613 -13.76 24.42 -11.19
CA MET A 613 -13.83 24.85 -12.60
C MET A 613 -15.26 24.79 -13.13
N TYR A 614 -16.04 23.77 -12.73
CA TYR A 614 -17.44 23.61 -13.14
C TYR A 614 -18.34 24.69 -12.58
N GLU A 615 -18.16 25.10 -11.33
CA GLU A 615 -18.87 26.23 -10.73
C GLU A 615 -18.66 27.52 -11.51
N GLU A 616 -17.40 27.89 -11.77
CA GLU A 616 -17.08 29.12 -12.53
C GLU A 616 -17.58 29.04 -13.97
N TRP A 617 -17.58 27.84 -14.58
CA TRP A 617 -18.14 27.65 -15.91
C TRP A 617 -19.67 27.83 -15.93
N LEU A 618 -20.38 27.32 -14.92
CA LEU A 618 -21.84 27.52 -14.80
C LEU A 618 -22.23 28.99 -14.63
N GLU A 619 -21.36 29.79 -14.00
CA GLU A 619 -21.61 31.21 -13.79
C GLU A 619 -21.27 32.07 -15.02
N THR A 620 -20.19 31.73 -15.72
CA THR A 620 -19.63 32.61 -16.77
C THR A 620 -19.83 32.11 -18.19
N GLY A 621 -20.02 30.79 -18.37
CA GLY A 621 -20.02 30.14 -19.69
C GLY A 621 -18.65 30.13 -20.39
N ASP A 622 -17.59 30.66 -19.74
CA ASP A 622 -16.25 30.79 -20.32
C ASP A 622 -15.33 29.71 -19.76
N ASN A 623 -15.02 28.68 -20.59
CA ASN A 623 -14.12 27.58 -20.22
C ASN A 623 -12.71 28.08 -19.88
N ARG A 624 -12.17 29.10 -20.57
CA ARG A 624 -10.80 29.58 -20.30
C ARG A 624 -10.70 30.20 -18.93
N ARG A 625 -11.69 31.05 -18.60
CA ARG A 625 -11.78 31.69 -17.30
C ARG A 625 -12.00 30.67 -16.20
N ALA A 626 -12.88 29.69 -16.41
CA ALA A 626 -13.17 28.62 -15.45
C ALA A 626 -11.91 27.81 -15.09
N VAL A 627 -11.14 27.39 -16.10
CA VAL A 627 -9.88 26.64 -15.87
C VAL A 627 -8.85 27.49 -15.15
N ARG A 628 -8.69 28.77 -15.55
CA ARG A 628 -7.71 29.67 -14.93
C ARG A 628 -8.00 29.95 -13.47
N ILE A 629 -9.24 30.27 -13.13
CA ILE A 629 -9.64 30.60 -11.74
C ILE A 629 -9.63 29.33 -10.89
N GLY A 630 -10.21 28.22 -11.38
CA GLY A 630 -10.21 26.94 -10.66
C GLY A 630 -8.81 26.47 -10.31
N LEU A 631 -7.86 26.53 -11.27
CA LEU A 631 -6.47 26.18 -11.02
C LEU A 631 -5.79 27.12 -10.01
N ALA A 632 -5.99 28.43 -10.12
CA ALA A 632 -5.36 29.40 -9.23
C ALA A 632 -5.84 29.26 -7.77
N GLU A 633 -7.12 28.94 -7.56
CA GLU A 633 -7.67 28.76 -6.21
C GLU A 633 -7.30 27.45 -5.55
N THR A 634 -7.21 26.36 -6.34
CA THR A 634 -7.03 25.01 -5.79
C THR A 634 -5.57 24.57 -5.71
N SER A 635 -4.69 25.07 -6.61
CA SER A 635 -3.31 24.60 -6.73
C SER A 635 -2.49 24.70 -5.43
N ARG A 636 -2.67 25.78 -4.64
CA ARG A 636 -1.94 25.93 -3.39
C ARG A 636 -2.30 24.86 -2.36
N VAL A 637 -3.57 24.49 -2.28
CA VAL A 637 -4.03 23.46 -1.34
C VAL A 637 -3.59 22.09 -1.81
N ILE A 638 -3.78 21.78 -3.10
CA ILE A 638 -3.36 20.51 -3.71
C ILE A 638 -1.85 20.31 -3.55
N ASN A 639 -1.02 21.31 -3.86
CA ASN A 639 0.43 21.18 -3.76
C ASN A 639 0.90 20.99 -2.31
N SER A 640 0.30 21.69 -1.33
CA SER A 640 0.67 21.47 0.08
C SER A 640 0.25 20.09 0.58
N ALA A 641 -0.94 19.61 0.19
CA ALA A 641 -1.40 18.27 0.48
C ALA A 641 -0.48 17.20 -0.14
N ALA A 642 -0.11 17.37 -1.40
CA ALA A 642 0.80 16.46 -2.09
C ALA A 642 2.17 16.37 -1.40
N VAL A 643 2.78 17.51 -1.03
CA VAL A 643 4.06 17.51 -0.30
C VAL A 643 3.96 16.77 1.03
N ILE A 644 2.87 16.94 1.76
CA ILE A 644 2.65 16.22 3.03
C ILE A 644 2.54 14.71 2.77
N MET A 645 1.71 14.29 1.82
CA MET A 645 1.53 12.87 1.50
C MET A 645 2.81 12.22 1.00
N ILE A 646 3.54 12.87 0.08
CA ILE A 646 4.85 12.40 -0.39
C ILE A 646 5.79 12.20 0.78
N SER A 647 5.85 13.17 1.71
CA SER A 647 6.71 13.09 2.88
C SER A 647 6.33 11.94 3.82
N VAL A 648 5.03 11.72 4.03
CA VAL A 648 4.52 10.61 4.84
C VAL A 648 4.85 9.28 4.19
N PHE A 649 4.60 9.12 2.88
CA PHE A 649 4.87 7.88 2.17
C PHE A 649 6.37 7.56 2.12
N LEU A 650 7.23 8.56 1.87
CA LEU A 650 8.68 8.38 1.88
C LEU A 650 9.23 8.03 3.27
N ALA A 651 8.57 8.44 4.35
CA ALA A 651 9.01 8.05 5.69
C ALA A 651 8.93 6.54 5.92
N PHE A 652 7.97 5.85 5.27
CA PHE A 652 7.85 4.39 5.35
C PHE A 652 8.98 3.63 4.61
N VAL A 653 9.79 4.30 3.80
CA VAL A 653 11.04 3.73 3.26
C VAL A 653 12.02 3.38 4.40
N LEU A 654 11.90 4.06 5.54
CA LEU A 654 12.72 3.81 6.73
C LEU A 654 12.21 2.65 7.59
N SER A 655 11.15 1.95 7.18
CA SER A 655 10.59 0.82 7.94
C SER A 655 11.53 -0.39 8.02
N GLY A 656 12.49 -0.49 7.10
CA GLY A 656 13.36 -1.67 6.97
C GLY A 656 12.70 -2.84 6.24
N ASP A 657 11.38 -2.79 6.00
CA ASP A 657 10.64 -3.78 5.23
C ASP A 657 10.61 -3.37 3.75
N ARG A 658 11.03 -4.30 2.86
CA ARG A 658 11.12 -4.06 1.42
C ARG A 658 9.75 -3.82 0.78
N VAL A 659 8.74 -4.58 1.18
CA VAL A 659 7.39 -4.50 0.63
C VAL A 659 6.76 -3.14 0.99
N ILE A 660 6.86 -2.74 2.24
CA ILE A 660 6.37 -1.44 2.72
C ILE A 660 7.11 -0.28 2.04
N ALA A 661 8.43 -0.41 1.85
CA ALA A 661 9.23 0.59 1.12
C ALA A 661 8.81 0.69 -0.35
N MET A 662 8.48 -0.44 -1.02
CA MET A 662 7.91 -0.43 -2.37
C MET A 662 6.62 0.38 -2.42
N PHE A 663 5.67 0.16 -1.49
CA PHE A 663 4.45 0.97 -1.39
C PHE A 663 4.75 2.43 -1.13
N GLY A 664 5.67 2.73 -0.22
CA GLY A 664 6.08 4.09 0.12
C GLY A 664 6.58 4.87 -1.10
N ILE A 665 7.54 4.31 -1.84
CA ILE A 665 8.12 4.93 -3.05
C ILE A 665 7.08 5.02 -4.17
N ALA A 666 6.32 3.95 -4.39
CA ALA A 666 5.32 3.88 -5.43
C ALA A 666 4.23 4.95 -5.24
N LEU A 667 3.65 5.05 -4.04
CA LEU A 667 2.63 6.04 -3.72
C LEU A 667 3.18 7.46 -3.71
N ALA A 668 4.40 7.67 -3.20
CA ALA A 668 5.05 8.98 -3.24
C ALA A 668 5.29 9.46 -4.67
N ALA A 669 5.82 8.59 -5.54
CA ALA A 669 6.02 8.89 -6.95
C ALA A 669 4.68 9.17 -7.67
N ALA A 670 3.67 8.35 -7.40
CA ALA A 670 2.33 8.51 -7.96
C ALA A 670 1.71 9.85 -7.58
N VAL A 671 1.75 10.22 -6.30
CA VAL A 671 1.21 11.52 -5.81
C VAL A 671 2.02 12.69 -6.35
N ALA A 672 3.34 12.56 -6.44
CA ALA A 672 4.19 13.59 -7.03
C ALA A 672 3.85 13.85 -8.50
N LEU A 673 3.71 12.79 -9.29
CA LEU A 673 3.32 12.88 -10.70
C LEU A 673 1.91 13.43 -10.86
N ASP A 674 0.95 12.92 -10.08
CA ASP A 674 -0.44 13.34 -10.16
C ASP A 674 -0.58 14.83 -9.79
N ALA A 675 -0.03 15.27 -8.67
CA ALA A 675 -0.16 16.65 -8.22
C ALA A 675 0.62 17.64 -9.09
N PHE A 676 1.91 17.38 -9.35
CA PHE A 676 2.79 18.39 -9.97
C PHE A 676 2.84 18.32 -11.49
N VAL A 677 2.60 17.16 -12.11
CA VAL A 677 2.65 17.01 -13.56
C VAL A 677 1.26 16.91 -14.17
N LEU A 678 0.42 16.01 -13.68
CA LEU A 678 -0.88 15.78 -14.30
C LEU A 678 -1.85 16.92 -13.99
N ARG A 679 -2.01 17.33 -12.74
CA ARG A 679 -3.03 18.32 -12.33
C ARG A 679 -2.63 19.77 -12.53
N THR A 680 -1.36 20.08 -12.32
CA THR A 680 -0.91 21.48 -12.49
C THR A 680 -0.52 21.83 -13.92
N LEU A 681 -0.27 20.82 -14.79
CA LEU A 681 0.14 21.00 -16.18
C LEU A 681 -0.82 20.34 -17.17
N LEU A 682 -0.95 19.01 -17.13
CA LEU A 682 -1.61 18.24 -18.19
C LEU A 682 -3.14 18.45 -18.19
N VAL A 683 -3.81 18.38 -17.03
CA VAL A 683 -5.28 18.58 -16.94
C VAL A 683 -5.67 19.96 -17.43
N PRO A 684 -5.11 21.07 -16.91
CA PRO A 684 -5.48 22.40 -17.37
C PRO A 684 -5.12 22.62 -18.85
N ALA A 685 -3.98 22.11 -19.31
CA ALA A 685 -3.58 22.20 -20.71
C ALA A 685 -4.60 21.52 -21.63
N LEU A 686 -5.00 20.27 -21.30
CA LEU A 686 -6.04 19.56 -22.05
C LEU A 686 -7.39 20.24 -21.99
N MET A 687 -7.77 20.82 -20.85
CA MET A 687 -9.03 21.57 -20.70
C MET A 687 -9.04 22.85 -21.52
N HIS A 688 -7.91 23.53 -21.65
CA HIS A 688 -7.78 24.69 -22.57
C HIS A 688 -7.83 24.29 -24.05
N LEU A 689 -7.25 23.11 -24.39
CA LEU A 689 -7.24 22.62 -25.77
C LEU A 689 -8.60 22.09 -26.24
N LEU A 690 -9.35 21.41 -25.36
CA LEU A 690 -10.66 20.84 -25.67
C LEU A 690 -11.80 21.87 -25.60
N GLY A 691 -11.60 23.02 -24.89
CA GLY A 691 -12.61 24.06 -24.78
C GLY A 691 -13.94 23.53 -24.22
N ASP A 692 -15.05 23.90 -24.89
CA ASP A 692 -16.40 23.53 -24.42
C ASP A 692 -16.72 22.03 -24.55
N ALA A 693 -15.95 21.27 -25.34
CA ALA A 693 -16.09 19.82 -25.42
C ALA A 693 -15.83 19.10 -24.07
N ASN A 694 -15.15 19.79 -23.12
CA ASN A 694 -14.98 19.28 -21.75
C ASN A 694 -16.31 19.01 -21.04
N TRP A 695 -17.33 19.79 -21.34
CA TRP A 695 -18.62 19.82 -20.64
C TRP A 695 -19.72 19.09 -21.41
N TRP A 696 -19.38 18.48 -22.54
CA TRP A 696 -20.33 17.81 -23.42
C TRP A 696 -20.95 16.56 -22.77
N LEU A 697 -22.27 16.45 -22.88
CA LEU A 697 -23.05 15.30 -22.49
C LEU A 697 -24.08 14.96 -23.58
N PRO A 698 -24.20 13.69 -24.04
CA PRO A 698 -25.24 13.28 -24.98
C PRO A 698 -26.65 13.47 -24.41
N GLY A 699 -27.58 14.04 -25.18
CA GLY A 699 -28.92 14.40 -24.73
C GLY A 699 -29.78 13.22 -24.23
N TRP A 700 -29.52 11.99 -24.73
CA TRP A 700 -30.19 10.79 -24.21
C TRP A 700 -29.74 10.41 -22.80
N LEU A 701 -28.44 10.67 -22.50
CA LEU A 701 -27.85 10.40 -21.20
C LEU A 701 -28.25 11.48 -20.18
N GLU A 702 -28.37 12.70 -20.62
CA GLU A 702 -28.81 13.84 -19.79
C GLU A 702 -30.19 13.63 -19.16
N ARG A 703 -31.10 13.00 -19.89
CA ARG A 703 -32.47 12.70 -19.42
C ARG A 703 -32.53 11.56 -18.40
N ARG A 704 -31.54 10.66 -18.39
CA ARG A 704 -31.52 9.45 -17.52
C ARG A 704 -30.70 9.64 -16.24
N LEU A 705 -29.73 10.58 -16.24
CA LEU A 705 -28.86 10.78 -15.09
C LEU A 705 -29.57 11.59 -13.98
N PRO A 706 -29.50 11.15 -12.73
CA PRO A 706 -30.00 11.89 -11.58
C PRO A 706 -29.20 13.21 -11.43
N ARG A 707 -29.84 14.26 -10.95
CA ARG A 707 -29.19 15.52 -10.61
C ARG A 707 -28.63 15.45 -9.20
N ILE A 708 -27.41 14.92 -9.06
CA ILE A 708 -26.69 14.86 -7.79
C ILE A 708 -25.87 16.14 -7.68
N SER A 709 -26.30 17.09 -6.85
CA SER A 709 -25.52 18.31 -6.55
C SER A 709 -24.50 18.02 -5.45
N ILE A 710 -23.22 18.24 -5.74
CA ILE A 710 -22.13 18.14 -4.76
C ILE A 710 -22.20 19.34 -3.78
N GLU A 711 -22.68 20.51 -4.23
CA GLU A 711 -23.01 21.64 -3.35
C GLU A 711 -24.51 21.86 -3.20
N PRO A 712 -24.99 22.18 -1.97
CA PRO A 712 -26.41 22.44 -1.76
C PRO A 712 -26.84 23.79 -2.35
N PRO A 713 -28.00 23.84 -3.03
CA PRO A 713 -28.59 25.09 -3.51
C PRO A 713 -28.91 26.11 -2.39
N GLU A 714 -28.99 25.63 -1.14
CA GLU A 714 -29.29 26.47 0.03
C GLU A 714 -28.18 27.48 0.39
N CYS A 715 -26.90 27.17 0.11
CA CYS A 715 -25.82 28.13 0.31
C CYS A 715 -25.88 29.29 -0.71
N ARG A 716 -26.41 29.02 -1.89
CA ARG A 716 -26.56 29.98 -2.97
C ARG A 716 -27.75 30.90 -2.71
N ALA A 717 -28.86 30.36 -2.23
CA ALA A 717 -30.05 31.18 -1.86
C ALA A 717 -29.73 32.12 -0.67
N ALA A 718 -29.05 31.60 0.37
CA ALA A 718 -28.65 32.42 1.52
C ALA A 718 -27.59 33.50 1.18
N ALA A 719 -26.75 33.27 0.18
CA ALA A 719 -25.79 34.26 -0.30
C ALA A 719 -26.48 35.34 -1.18
N LEU A 720 -27.45 34.93 -2.02
CA LEU A 720 -28.26 35.84 -2.79
C LEU A 720 -29.19 36.71 -1.90
N ASP A 721 -29.83 36.09 -0.90
CA ASP A 721 -30.67 36.83 0.06
C ASP A 721 -29.84 37.85 0.85
N ARG A 722 -28.63 37.54 1.27
CA ARG A 722 -27.71 38.50 1.92
C ARG A 722 -27.24 39.61 0.96
N LEU A 723 -26.98 39.28 -0.31
CA LEU A 723 -26.63 40.30 -1.30
C LEU A 723 -27.83 41.24 -1.58
N THR A 724 -29.04 40.71 -1.64
CA THR A 724 -30.26 41.49 -1.78
C THR A 724 -30.49 42.37 -0.55
N ASP A 725 -30.25 41.87 0.65
CA ASP A 725 -30.35 42.63 1.89
C ASP A 725 -29.30 43.75 1.96
N VAL A 726 -28.05 43.48 1.57
CA VAL A 726 -26.97 44.49 1.53
C VAL A 726 -27.25 45.54 0.43
N VAL A 727 -27.76 45.14 -0.72
CA VAL A 727 -28.14 46.09 -1.78
C VAL A 727 -29.31 46.97 -1.31
N ALA A 728 -30.32 46.41 -0.64
CA ALA A 728 -31.42 47.15 -0.07
C ALA A 728 -30.97 48.13 1.03
N GLU A 729 -29.99 47.72 1.87
CA GLU A 729 -29.42 48.59 2.90
C GLU A 729 -28.59 49.73 2.30
N VAL A 730 -27.83 49.48 1.23
CA VAL A 730 -27.09 50.50 0.49
C VAL A 730 -28.04 51.47 -0.23
N GLU A 731 -29.14 50.96 -0.82
CA GLU A 731 -30.18 51.83 -1.43
C GLU A 731 -30.91 52.69 -0.40
N GLN A 732 -31.17 52.16 0.81
CA GLN A 732 -31.74 52.94 1.91
C GLN A 732 -30.80 54.06 2.41
N ILE A 733 -29.50 53.77 2.50
CA ILE A 733 -28.47 54.75 2.90
C ILE A 733 -28.36 55.83 1.83
N ASP A 734 -28.40 55.49 0.54
CA ASP A 734 -28.31 56.41 -0.57
C ASP A 734 -29.60 57.28 -0.70
N ALA A 735 -30.77 56.70 -0.41
CA ALA A 735 -32.03 57.42 -0.31
C ALA A 735 -32.08 58.38 0.88
N ALA A 736 -31.55 58.00 2.04
CA ALA A 736 -31.43 58.86 3.20
C ALA A 736 -30.45 60.03 2.97
N ALA A 737 -29.36 59.78 2.22
CA ALA A 737 -28.40 60.87 1.83
C ALA A 737 -28.90 61.81 0.81
N ARG A 738 -29.97 61.49 0.06
CA ARG A 738 -30.61 62.38 -0.97
C ARG A 738 -31.80 63.12 -0.43
N SER A 739 -32.21 62.96 0.81
CA SER A 739 -33.31 63.76 1.43
C SER A 739 -32.84 65.19 1.70
N PRO A 740 -33.42 66.19 1.09
CA PRO A 740 -32.99 67.59 1.34
C PRO A 740 -33.35 67.98 2.76
N HIS A 741 -32.37 68.45 3.49
CA HIS A 741 -32.60 69.20 4.74
C HIS A 741 -33.44 70.44 4.44
N ASN A 742 -34.72 70.42 4.78
CA ASN A 742 -35.57 71.62 4.88
C ASN A 742 -35.39 72.15 6.31
N ASP A 743 -34.44 73.04 6.48
CA ASP A 743 -34.41 73.94 7.63
C ASP A 743 -35.36 75.09 7.42
N HIS A 744 -36.37 75.24 8.31
CA HIS A 744 -37.05 76.48 8.62
C HIS A 744 -36.65 76.95 10.00
#